data_47726f8eed6c1b97d12d8c65d2d69597
#
_entry.id   47726f8eed6c1b97d12d8c65d2d69597
#
_cell.length_a   1.000
_cell.length_b   1.000
_cell.length_c   1.000
_cell.angle_alpha   90.00
_cell.angle_beta   90.00
_cell.angle_gamma   90.00
#
_symmetry.space_group_name_H-M   'P 1'
#
loop_
_entity.id
_entity.type
_entity.pdbx_description
1 polymer ?
#
loop_
_entity_poly.entity_id
_entity_poly.type
_entity_poly.pdbx_seq_one_letter_code
_entity_poly.pdbx_strand_id
1 'polypeptide(L)'
;PQRMKNSPTRCQLYVDHALQPLRREWKQMVIYHCMDDILFAQPEAFTQERIWQIEKTLNREGLMIAPEKVQLSAPRKYLGWTLTNTIVTPQKLQLDTKIETLHDAQRLLGDLQWLRPVVGIPNELLESLRPLLQGTDPAQPVTVTMQHKRLLQQIMDCIIHGSVRRRDPDLPIQVMVWYGPKYLLGALAQSKKKTGEVWVLEWICPSLQRSKTLLQKTELLAEVIKKGRERTLQITGMEPVCVQLPMQKDTLTWYVQHSPELQDALLGAGSMVSMEKIPNVPLHWIGQWSWLRIPKQHETPLQNTITAYTDAGQKSRTAAVTWQQGGSWRHHLIAADDKDLLQTLELVAVVWAMMNLIGPLNVVTDSLYVAGVCHQIEEAYIKEVQNRRLYELFVQLQRAIRIREHSYAVIHVRGHKWEIDLGEGNARADCLVSLAQRPLVSQHVLAREAHSMFHQNAKGLRREYQITYEDAKVIVRSCPVCSHHNGSMGLGLGVNPRGLKANKNRQMDVMHVGEFGQLKYVHVSIDTYSHFMWATAQPGGKAVHVERHLRGCFAVMGISLQIKTDNGPAYTSRRLGEFLQTWGVKHSTGIPNSPTGQAIVEQGNCGWTADPARSCFSPPGSVRAKQLLWITVSHRTTMGVGERNAELR
;
A
#
# COMPACT_ATOMS: atom_id res chain seq x y z
N PRO A 1 -23.38 32.19 4.72
CA PRO A 1 -22.47 33.05 5.48
C PRO A 1 -21.02 32.54 5.35
N GLN A 2 -20.11 33.46 5.14
CA GLN A 2 -18.69 33.20 5.12
C GLN A 2 -18.27 32.48 6.44
N ARG A 3 -17.38 31.49 6.35
CA ARG A 3 -16.88 30.68 7.48
C ARG A 3 -17.74 29.51 7.98
N MET A 4 -18.85 29.19 7.37
CA MET A 4 -19.55 27.93 7.67
C MET A 4 -18.87 26.74 6.98
N LYS A 5 -18.79 25.57 7.64
CA LYS A 5 -18.15 24.35 7.12
C LYS A 5 -18.64 23.96 5.70
N ASN A 6 -19.91 24.21 5.39
CA ASN A 6 -20.53 23.85 4.10
C ASN A 6 -20.64 25.02 3.13
N SER A 7 -20.05 26.19 3.41
CA SER A 7 -20.10 27.35 2.51
C SER A 7 -19.54 27.08 1.11
N PRO A 8 -18.38 26.38 0.98
CA PRO A 8 -17.84 26.06 -0.34
C PRO A 8 -18.80 25.22 -1.18
N THR A 9 -19.36 24.16 -0.60
CA THR A 9 -20.30 23.28 -1.30
C THR A 9 -21.56 24.03 -1.73
N ARG A 10 -22.10 24.89 -0.87
CA ARG A 10 -23.28 25.70 -1.21
C ARG A 10 -22.98 26.71 -2.30
N CYS A 11 -21.82 27.36 -2.27
CA CYS A 11 -21.38 28.26 -3.33
C CYS A 11 -21.30 27.51 -4.67
N GLN A 12 -20.64 26.36 -4.68
CA GLN A 12 -20.50 25.53 -5.87
C GLN A 12 -21.86 25.13 -6.47
N LEU A 13 -22.81 24.69 -5.64
CA LEU A 13 -24.15 24.31 -6.07
C LEU A 13 -24.97 25.51 -6.56
N TYR A 14 -24.84 26.66 -5.90
CA TYR A 14 -25.56 27.87 -6.29
C TYR A 14 -25.09 28.41 -7.66
N VAL A 15 -23.77 28.50 -7.85
CA VAL A 15 -23.19 28.89 -9.15
C VAL A 15 -23.52 27.87 -10.22
N ASP A 16 -23.53 26.56 -9.89
CA ASP A 16 -23.96 25.52 -10.83
C ASP A 16 -25.39 25.78 -11.30
N HIS A 17 -26.31 26.03 -10.37
CA HIS A 17 -27.71 26.33 -10.69
C HIS A 17 -27.84 27.57 -11.60
N ALA A 18 -27.14 28.64 -11.28
CA ALA A 18 -27.16 29.88 -12.05
C ALA A 18 -26.63 29.69 -13.50
N LEU A 19 -25.72 28.74 -13.70
CA LEU A 19 -25.14 28.45 -15.03
C LEU A 19 -25.98 27.47 -15.87
N GLN A 20 -26.97 26.76 -15.29
CA GLN A 20 -27.77 25.79 -16.01
C GLN A 20 -28.49 26.33 -17.25
N PRO A 21 -29.08 27.54 -17.26
CA PRO A 21 -29.69 28.09 -18.45
C PRO A 21 -28.69 28.20 -19.64
N LEU A 22 -27.48 28.70 -19.35
CA LEU A 22 -26.43 28.81 -20.37
C LEU A 22 -25.94 27.48 -20.88
N ARG A 23 -25.81 26.46 -20.01
CA ARG A 23 -25.42 25.12 -20.40
C ARG A 23 -26.45 24.42 -21.26
N ARG A 24 -27.73 24.69 -21.06
CA ARG A 24 -28.82 24.16 -21.88
C ARG A 24 -28.86 24.81 -23.26
N GLU A 25 -28.64 26.10 -23.31
CA GLU A 25 -28.65 26.92 -24.54
C GLU A 25 -27.39 26.67 -25.38
N TRP A 26 -26.22 26.68 -24.74
CA TRP A 26 -24.91 26.57 -25.43
C TRP A 26 -24.25 25.21 -25.27
N LYS A 27 -24.85 24.18 -25.84
CA LYS A 27 -24.40 22.79 -25.72
C LYS A 27 -22.97 22.52 -26.20
N GLN A 28 -22.43 23.34 -27.10
CA GLN A 28 -21.08 23.24 -27.64
C GLN A 28 -20.04 24.02 -26.82
N MET A 29 -20.51 24.91 -25.95
CA MET A 29 -19.63 25.71 -25.10
C MET A 29 -19.26 24.93 -23.85
N VAL A 30 -17.97 24.86 -23.53
CA VAL A 30 -17.50 24.33 -22.26
C VAL A 30 -17.66 25.42 -21.20
N ILE A 31 -18.49 25.18 -20.21
CA ILE A 31 -18.71 26.06 -19.05
C ILE A 31 -18.26 25.29 -17.81
N TYR A 32 -17.09 25.64 -17.32
CA TYR A 32 -16.50 25.06 -16.12
C TYR A 32 -16.45 26.10 -15.00
N HIS A 33 -16.75 25.71 -13.77
CA HIS A 33 -16.65 26.60 -12.62
C HIS A 33 -16.09 25.89 -11.41
N CYS A 34 -15.40 26.66 -10.60
CA CYS A 34 -14.88 26.23 -9.31
C CYS A 34 -15.12 27.38 -8.33
N MET A 35 -16.09 27.23 -7.44
CA MET A 35 -16.58 28.29 -6.55
C MET A 35 -17.06 29.52 -7.36
N ASP A 36 -16.36 30.63 -7.20
CA ASP A 36 -16.60 31.94 -7.84
C ASP A 36 -15.83 32.12 -9.16
N ASP A 37 -14.87 31.25 -9.46
CA ASP A 37 -14.13 31.30 -10.73
C ASP A 37 -14.86 30.52 -11.82
N ILE A 38 -15.25 31.19 -12.91
CA ILE A 38 -15.99 30.59 -14.04
C ILE A 38 -15.14 30.67 -15.30
N LEU A 39 -15.00 29.56 -16.02
CA LEU A 39 -14.32 29.49 -17.31
C LEU A 39 -15.32 29.15 -18.41
N PHE A 40 -15.38 29.99 -19.42
CA PHE A 40 -16.11 29.74 -20.66
C PHE A 40 -15.12 29.45 -21.79
N ALA A 41 -15.34 28.40 -22.57
CA ALA A 41 -14.50 28.08 -23.71
C ALA A 41 -15.34 27.64 -24.91
N GLN A 42 -15.01 28.18 -26.06
CA GLN A 42 -15.64 27.90 -27.36
C GLN A 42 -14.61 28.07 -28.49
N PRO A 43 -14.84 27.44 -29.67
CA PRO A 43 -13.93 27.62 -30.83
C PRO A 43 -13.82 29.01 -31.35
N GLU A 44 -14.93 29.75 -31.31
CA GLU A 44 -15.04 31.13 -31.87
C GLU A 44 -14.72 32.17 -30.82
N ALA A 45 -14.35 33.37 -31.26
CA ALA A 45 -14.17 34.52 -30.36
C ALA A 45 -15.49 34.90 -29.66
N PHE A 46 -15.40 35.35 -28.41
CA PHE A 46 -16.55 35.83 -27.67
C PHE A 46 -17.02 37.17 -28.25
N THR A 47 -18.30 37.23 -28.63
CA THR A 47 -18.95 38.46 -29.03
C THR A 47 -19.44 39.24 -27.80
N GLN A 48 -19.57 40.56 -27.93
CA GLN A 48 -20.08 41.41 -26.85
C GLN A 48 -21.50 40.99 -26.42
N GLU A 49 -22.29 40.53 -27.35
CA GLU A 49 -23.65 40.05 -27.11
C GLU A 49 -23.66 38.80 -26.22
N ARG A 50 -22.76 37.84 -26.46
CA ARG A 50 -22.60 36.65 -25.61
C ARG A 50 -22.13 37.01 -24.21
N ILE A 51 -21.21 37.96 -24.08
CA ILE A 51 -20.74 38.45 -22.78
C ILE A 51 -21.90 39.07 -22.01
N TRP A 52 -22.69 39.94 -22.66
CA TRP A 52 -23.87 40.55 -22.08
C TRP A 52 -24.91 39.46 -21.64
N GLN A 53 -25.11 38.42 -22.43
CA GLN A 53 -26.01 37.33 -22.10
C GLN A 53 -25.55 36.56 -20.87
N ILE A 54 -24.24 36.32 -20.71
CA ILE A 54 -23.64 35.71 -19.51
C ILE A 54 -23.93 36.60 -18.28
N GLU A 55 -23.63 37.90 -18.39
CA GLU A 55 -23.85 38.85 -17.32
C GLU A 55 -25.31 38.92 -16.91
N LYS A 56 -26.21 39.03 -17.89
CA LYS A 56 -27.65 39.08 -17.65
C LYS A 56 -28.17 37.84 -16.98
N THR A 57 -27.67 36.66 -17.35
CA THR A 57 -28.10 35.38 -16.76
C THR A 57 -27.62 35.24 -15.31
N LEU A 58 -26.38 35.61 -15.03
CA LEU A 58 -25.83 35.55 -13.67
C LEU A 58 -26.46 36.62 -12.76
N ASN A 59 -26.72 37.84 -13.29
CA ASN A 59 -27.36 38.91 -12.54
C ASN A 59 -28.81 38.58 -12.14
N ARG A 60 -29.55 37.80 -12.93
CA ARG A 60 -30.88 37.31 -12.56
C ARG A 60 -30.88 36.44 -11.29
N GLU A 61 -29.80 35.69 -11.06
CA GLU A 61 -29.60 34.88 -9.87
C GLU A 61 -28.85 35.64 -8.76
N GLY A 62 -28.69 36.96 -8.88
CA GLY A 62 -28.01 37.80 -7.88
C GLY A 62 -26.48 37.63 -7.85
N LEU A 63 -25.88 37.06 -8.89
CA LEU A 63 -24.43 36.95 -9.03
C LEU A 63 -23.91 38.09 -9.89
N MET A 64 -23.14 39.00 -9.30
CA MET A 64 -22.53 40.12 -10.01
C MET A 64 -21.11 39.75 -10.47
N ILE A 65 -20.83 39.99 -11.75
CA ILE A 65 -19.49 39.83 -12.31
C ILE A 65 -18.67 41.07 -11.93
N ALA A 66 -17.46 40.86 -11.43
CA ALA A 66 -16.50 41.94 -11.18
C ALA A 66 -15.79 42.27 -12.50
N PRO A 67 -16.02 43.46 -13.12
CA PRO A 67 -15.49 43.75 -14.43
C PRO A 67 -13.96 43.67 -14.51
N GLU A 68 -13.28 44.07 -13.42
CA GLU A 68 -11.82 44.02 -13.31
C GLU A 68 -11.22 42.60 -13.29
N LYS A 69 -12.05 41.60 -13.06
CA LYS A 69 -11.63 40.17 -13.06
C LYS A 69 -11.92 39.47 -14.39
N VAL A 70 -12.62 40.12 -15.31
CA VAL A 70 -12.92 39.53 -16.63
C VAL A 70 -11.67 39.48 -17.49
N GLN A 71 -11.33 38.29 -17.99
CA GLN A 71 -10.12 38.05 -18.77
C GLN A 71 -10.46 37.49 -20.15
N LEU A 72 -10.42 38.34 -21.16
CA LEU A 72 -10.77 37.98 -22.55
C LEU A 72 -9.57 37.55 -23.39
N SER A 73 -8.37 38.00 -23.05
CA SER A 73 -7.14 37.72 -23.77
C SER A 73 -6.12 36.95 -22.90
N ALA A 74 -5.19 36.23 -23.54
CA ALA A 74 -4.04 35.67 -22.86
C ALA A 74 -3.01 36.74 -22.47
N PRO A 75 -2.27 36.61 -21.37
CA PRO A 75 -2.31 35.51 -20.42
C PRO A 75 -3.51 35.56 -19.48
N ARG A 76 -4.16 34.41 -19.23
CA ARG A 76 -5.29 34.31 -18.30
C ARG A 76 -4.87 33.66 -16.99
N LYS A 77 -5.41 34.17 -15.89
CA LYS A 77 -5.18 33.63 -14.55
C LYS A 77 -6.41 32.81 -14.13
N TYR A 78 -6.23 31.53 -13.82
CA TYR A 78 -7.32 30.64 -13.42
C TYR A 78 -6.82 29.58 -12.44
N LEU A 79 -7.48 29.42 -11.31
CA LEU A 79 -7.18 28.42 -10.27
C LEU A 79 -5.68 28.30 -9.92
N GLY A 80 -5.00 29.44 -9.78
CA GLY A 80 -3.58 29.44 -9.43
C GLY A 80 -2.61 29.24 -10.61
N TRP A 81 -3.12 29.15 -11.85
CA TRP A 81 -2.33 28.99 -13.07
C TRP A 81 -2.38 30.24 -13.95
N THR A 82 -1.28 30.51 -14.60
CA THR A 82 -1.20 31.47 -15.70
C THR A 82 -1.24 30.70 -17.02
N LEU A 83 -2.29 30.93 -17.79
CA LEU A 83 -2.57 30.27 -19.06
C LEU A 83 -2.24 31.20 -20.21
N THR A 84 -1.19 30.90 -20.97
CA THR A 84 -0.93 31.54 -22.27
C THR A 84 -1.58 30.73 -23.40
N ASN A 85 -1.37 31.08 -24.63
CA ASN A 85 -1.86 30.31 -25.77
C ASN A 85 -1.20 28.92 -25.87
N THR A 86 0.03 28.78 -25.40
CA THR A 86 0.84 27.57 -25.57
C THR A 86 1.35 26.96 -24.27
N ILE A 87 1.42 27.71 -23.19
CA ILE A 87 2.11 27.31 -21.95
C ILE A 87 1.20 27.53 -20.74
N VAL A 88 1.35 26.67 -19.75
CA VAL A 88 0.75 26.78 -18.42
C VAL A 88 1.88 26.89 -17.39
N THR A 89 1.83 27.93 -16.56
CA THR A 89 2.80 28.18 -15.49
C THR A 89 2.09 28.46 -14.17
N PRO A 90 2.74 28.21 -13.02
CA PRO A 90 2.20 28.63 -11.73
C PRO A 90 2.08 30.17 -11.66
N GLN A 91 1.01 30.67 -11.02
CA GLN A 91 0.90 32.11 -10.71
C GLN A 91 1.81 32.48 -9.55
N LYS A 92 1.86 31.64 -8.52
CA LYS A 92 2.65 31.87 -7.32
C LYS A 92 4.06 31.32 -7.55
N LEU A 93 4.97 32.18 -7.92
CA LEU A 93 6.38 31.88 -8.15
C LEU A 93 7.22 31.87 -6.86
N GLN A 94 6.65 32.33 -5.75
CA GLN A 94 7.32 32.33 -4.44
C GLN A 94 6.47 31.59 -3.43
N LEU A 95 7.07 30.61 -2.77
CA LEU A 95 6.47 29.93 -1.63
C LEU A 95 6.71 30.74 -0.37
N ASP A 96 5.75 30.71 0.54
CA ASP A 96 5.97 31.19 1.89
C ASP A 96 6.86 30.17 2.61
N THR A 97 8.13 30.50 2.77
CA THR A 97 9.13 29.63 3.43
C THR A 97 9.21 29.85 4.94
N LYS A 98 8.40 30.76 5.50
CA LYS A 98 8.25 30.91 6.96
C LYS A 98 7.36 29.79 7.48
N ILE A 99 7.99 28.72 7.92
CA ILE A 99 7.31 27.56 8.51
C ILE A 99 7.60 27.62 10.00
N GLU A 100 6.64 28.05 10.78
CA GLU A 100 6.75 28.16 12.24
C GLU A 100 5.91 27.09 12.94
N THR A 101 4.79 26.69 12.33
CA THR A 101 3.85 25.75 12.89
C THR A 101 3.62 24.53 11.98
N LEU A 102 3.08 23.45 12.56
CA LEU A 102 2.65 22.26 11.81
C LEU A 102 1.62 22.63 10.73
N HIS A 103 0.71 23.59 11.02
CA HIS A 103 -0.26 24.06 10.03
C HIS A 103 0.42 24.71 8.83
N ASP A 104 1.50 25.49 9.02
CA ASP A 104 2.25 26.11 7.91
C ASP A 104 2.92 25.05 7.05
N ALA A 105 3.50 24.01 7.68
CA ALA A 105 4.09 22.88 6.96
C ALA A 105 3.06 22.09 6.15
N GLN A 106 1.87 21.86 6.71
CA GLN A 106 0.77 21.18 6.03
C GLN A 106 0.26 21.99 4.84
N ARG A 107 0.09 23.32 5.01
CA ARG A 107 -0.32 24.22 3.94
C ARG A 107 0.70 24.24 2.79
N LEU A 108 1.98 24.36 3.13
CA LEU A 108 3.06 24.31 2.14
C LEU A 108 3.05 23.02 1.33
N LEU A 109 2.93 21.87 2.00
CA LEU A 109 2.86 20.58 1.30
C LEU A 109 1.62 20.45 0.42
N GLY A 110 0.49 20.99 0.83
CA GLY A 110 -0.72 21.10 0.02
C GLY A 110 -0.48 21.92 -1.26
N ASP A 111 0.13 23.09 -1.12
CA ASP A 111 0.50 23.96 -2.25
C ASP A 111 1.47 23.24 -3.21
N LEU A 112 2.48 22.54 -2.67
CA LEU A 112 3.43 21.78 -3.49
C LEU A 112 2.77 20.62 -4.23
N GLN A 113 1.84 19.90 -3.61
CA GLN A 113 1.07 18.84 -4.27
C GLN A 113 0.23 19.38 -5.43
N TRP A 114 -0.37 20.56 -5.25
CA TRP A 114 -1.13 21.23 -6.29
C TRP A 114 -0.26 21.60 -7.50
N LEU A 115 0.97 22.02 -7.26
CA LEU A 115 1.91 22.46 -8.31
C LEU A 115 2.54 21.30 -9.10
N ARG A 116 2.58 20.10 -8.54
CA ARG A 116 3.31 18.95 -9.12
C ARG A 116 2.95 18.59 -10.55
N PRO A 117 1.68 18.62 -11.00
CA PRO A 117 1.33 18.27 -12.38
C PRO A 117 1.96 19.21 -13.41
N VAL A 118 2.28 20.45 -13.04
CA VAL A 118 2.88 21.46 -13.91
C VAL A 118 4.39 21.57 -13.70
N VAL A 119 4.84 21.40 -12.46
CA VAL A 119 6.27 21.63 -12.11
C VAL A 119 7.06 20.32 -12.07
N GLY A 120 6.41 19.18 -11.85
CA GLY A 120 7.06 17.86 -11.85
C GLY A 120 7.98 17.60 -10.66
N ILE A 121 7.65 18.10 -9.47
CA ILE A 121 8.45 17.91 -8.25
C ILE A 121 8.47 16.42 -7.87
N PRO A 122 9.65 15.76 -7.76
CA PRO A 122 9.73 14.35 -7.43
C PRO A 122 9.39 14.07 -5.96
N ASN A 123 9.02 12.82 -5.70
CA ASN A 123 8.62 12.37 -4.37
C ASN A 123 9.70 12.59 -3.32
N GLU A 124 10.96 12.37 -3.68
CA GLU A 124 12.10 12.40 -2.77
C GLU A 124 12.29 13.77 -2.12
N LEU A 125 12.07 14.83 -2.88
CA LEU A 125 12.14 16.20 -2.32
C LEU A 125 11.01 16.44 -1.30
N LEU A 126 9.81 15.93 -1.58
CA LEU A 126 8.67 16.07 -0.68
C LEU A 126 8.76 15.14 0.53
N GLU A 127 9.26 13.92 0.35
CA GLU A 127 9.49 12.98 1.45
C GLU A 127 10.53 13.51 2.44
N SER A 128 11.54 14.20 1.96
CA SER A 128 12.55 14.84 2.80
C SER A 128 12.00 15.99 3.66
N LEU A 129 10.83 16.55 3.29
CA LEU A 129 10.10 17.53 4.11
C LEU A 129 9.11 16.89 5.08
N ARG A 130 8.89 15.57 4.99
CA ARG A 130 7.93 14.83 5.82
C ARG A 130 8.17 14.94 7.33
N PRO A 131 9.42 14.99 7.85
CA PRO A 131 9.65 15.20 9.28
C PRO A 131 9.00 16.47 9.83
N LEU A 132 8.78 17.50 8.99
CA LEU A 132 8.10 18.73 9.38
C LEU A 132 6.58 18.54 9.64
N LEU A 133 6.01 17.39 9.24
CA LEU A 133 4.59 17.05 9.41
C LEU A 133 4.30 16.19 10.63
N GLN A 134 5.29 15.96 11.50
CA GLN A 134 5.11 15.14 12.70
C GLN A 134 4.39 15.95 13.77
N GLY A 135 3.28 15.43 14.27
CA GLY A 135 2.48 16.04 15.31
C GLY A 135 0.99 15.91 15.05
N THR A 136 0.20 16.26 16.05
CA THR A 136 -1.28 16.23 16.01
C THR A 136 -1.90 17.61 16.23
N ASP A 137 -1.16 18.52 16.88
CA ASP A 137 -1.63 19.88 17.12
C ASP A 137 -1.17 20.82 16.00
N PRO A 138 -2.09 21.43 15.24
CA PRO A 138 -1.77 22.38 14.18
C PRO A 138 -0.90 23.57 14.62
N ALA A 139 -1.00 24.00 15.88
CA ALA A 139 -0.22 25.10 16.46
C ALA A 139 1.17 24.69 16.96
N GLN A 140 1.50 23.38 16.92
CA GLN A 140 2.80 22.88 17.38
C GLN A 140 3.94 23.54 16.58
N PRO A 141 4.97 24.07 17.26
CA PRO A 141 6.12 24.65 16.59
C PRO A 141 6.95 23.58 15.86
N VAL A 142 7.42 23.94 14.66
CA VAL A 142 8.22 23.06 13.80
C VAL A 142 9.61 23.64 13.61
N THR A 143 10.64 22.80 13.76
CA THR A 143 12.02 23.22 13.57
C THR A 143 12.49 22.98 12.14
N VAL A 144 12.74 24.06 11.40
CA VAL A 144 13.26 24.01 10.03
C VAL A 144 14.79 23.99 10.06
N THR A 145 15.39 22.87 9.68
CA THR A 145 16.86 22.73 9.61
C THR A 145 17.45 23.39 8.37
N MET A 146 18.77 23.59 8.35
CA MET A 146 19.48 24.07 7.15
C MET A 146 19.31 23.15 5.94
N GLN A 147 19.15 21.85 6.17
CA GLN A 147 18.87 20.88 5.12
C GLN A 147 17.47 21.13 4.51
N HIS A 148 16.45 21.35 5.34
CA HIS A 148 15.11 21.70 4.87
C HIS A 148 15.11 23.00 4.05
N LYS A 149 15.88 24.02 4.46
CA LYS A 149 16.01 25.28 3.72
C LYS A 149 16.62 25.07 2.32
N ARG A 150 17.68 24.23 2.22
CA ARG A 150 18.28 23.88 0.92
C ARG A 150 17.31 23.14 0.01
N LEU A 151 16.53 22.19 0.57
CA LEU A 151 15.49 21.48 -0.19
C LEU A 151 14.39 22.43 -0.68
N LEU A 152 13.94 23.33 0.17
CA LEU A 152 12.95 24.35 -0.22
C LEU A 152 13.49 25.25 -1.32
N GLN A 153 14.78 25.63 -1.31
CA GLN A 153 15.38 26.38 -2.39
C GLN A 153 15.38 25.59 -3.70
N GLN A 154 15.74 24.32 -3.68
CA GLN A 154 15.67 23.45 -4.86
C GLN A 154 14.25 23.35 -5.42
N ILE A 155 13.25 23.24 -4.55
CA ILE A 155 11.83 23.22 -4.94
C ILE A 155 11.43 24.57 -5.54
N MET A 156 11.90 25.68 -4.97
CA MET A 156 11.66 27.02 -5.52
C MET A 156 12.23 27.17 -6.94
N ASP A 157 13.45 26.68 -7.16
CA ASP A 157 14.07 26.68 -8.48
C ASP A 157 13.24 25.87 -9.49
N CYS A 158 12.68 24.73 -9.05
CA CYS A 158 11.74 23.96 -9.87
C CYS A 158 10.48 24.77 -10.23
N ILE A 159 9.92 25.51 -9.28
CA ILE A 159 8.69 26.28 -9.48
C ILE A 159 8.93 27.45 -10.44
N ILE A 160 10.04 28.16 -10.29
CA ILE A 160 10.37 29.31 -11.12
C ILE A 160 10.53 28.91 -12.60
N HIS A 161 11.17 27.76 -12.85
CA HIS A 161 11.42 27.26 -14.20
C HIS A 161 10.36 26.25 -14.70
N GLY A 162 9.42 25.85 -13.83
CA GLY A 162 8.41 24.85 -14.12
C GLY A 162 7.32 25.38 -15.06
N SER A 163 7.13 24.69 -16.17
CA SER A 163 6.06 24.97 -17.11
C SER A 163 5.68 23.71 -17.88
N VAL A 164 4.44 23.64 -18.32
CA VAL A 164 3.97 22.62 -19.25
C VAL A 164 3.31 23.29 -20.45
N ARG A 165 3.29 22.59 -21.58
CA ARG A 165 2.59 23.07 -22.77
C ARG A 165 1.12 22.68 -22.74
N ARG A 166 0.30 23.50 -23.37
CA ARG A 166 -1.08 23.13 -23.65
C ARG A 166 -1.11 22.06 -24.73
N ARG A 167 -2.07 21.16 -24.60
CA ARG A 167 -2.27 20.07 -25.57
C ARG A 167 -2.58 20.65 -26.97
N ASP A 168 -1.92 20.11 -27.97
CA ASP A 168 -2.28 20.24 -29.38
C ASP A 168 -3.28 19.10 -29.72
N PRO A 169 -4.53 19.41 -30.14
CA PRO A 169 -5.53 18.38 -30.46
C PRO A 169 -5.12 17.45 -31.60
N ASP A 170 -4.31 17.94 -32.53
CA ASP A 170 -3.89 17.23 -33.74
C ASP A 170 -2.72 16.28 -33.50
N LEU A 171 -2.08 16.37 -32.33
CA LEU A 171 -0.95 15.52 -31.98
C LEU A 171 -1.36 14.46 -30.93
N PRO A 172 -0.89 13.22 -31.12
CA PRO A 172 -1.16 12.16 -30.16
C PRO A 172 -0.40 12.37 -28.86
N ILE A 173 -0.99 11.86 -27.77
CA ILE A 173 -0.34 11.85 -26.45
C ILE A 173 0.46 10.56 -26.29
N GLN A 174 1.62 10.67 -25.69
CA GLN A 174 2.49 9.57 -25.26
C GLN A 174 2.80 9.70 -23.77
N VAL A 175 3.02 8.58 -23.11
CA VAL A 175 3.49 8.51 -21.73
C VAL A 175 5.00 8.31 -21.75
N MET A 176 5.73 9.18 -21.09
CA MET A 176 7.19 9.08 -20.94
C MET A 176 7.53 8.85 -19.47
N VAL A 177 8.52 7.99 -19.21
CA VAL A 177 8.97 7.71 -17.84
C VAL A 177 10.49 7.89 -17.75
N TRP A 178 10.91 8.69 -16.79
CA TRP A 178 12.31 8.88 -16.43
C TRP A 178 12.61 8.15 -15.12
N TYR A 179 13.77 7.53 -15.09
CA TYR A 179 14.25 6.79 -13.95
C TYR A 179 15.62 7.32 -13.52
N GLY A 180 15.77 7.61 -12.24
CA GLY A 180 17.01 8.00 -11.62
C GLY A 180 17.31 7.23 -10.34
N PRO A 181 18.49 7.41 -9.76
CA PRO A 181 18.90 6.67 -8.55
C PRO A 181 17.93 6.85 -7.38
N LYS A 182 17.33 8.02 -7.28
CA LYS A 182 16.45 8.41 -6.18
C LYS A 182 15.04 8.82 -6.60
N TYR A 183 14.68 8.76 -7.88
CA TYR A 183 13.38 9.22 -8.37
C TYR A 183 12.88 8.38 -9.52
N LEU A 184 11.57 8.34 -9.65
CA LEU A 184 10.84 7.89 -10.83
C LEU A 184 9.76 8.90 -11.12
N LEU A 185 9.74 9.41 -12.33
CA LEU A 185 8.83 10.47 -12.77
C LEU A 185 8.30 10.15 -14.16
N GLY A 186 7.00 10.30 -14.35
CA GLY A 186 6.37 10.19 -15.65
C GLY A 186 5.85 11.52 -16.14
N ALA A 187 5.51 11.57 -17.41
CA ALA A 187 4.79 12.70 -17.99
C ALA A 187 3.89 12.26 -19.14
N LEU A 188 2.80 12.99 -19.32
CA LEU A 188 2.11 13.04 -20.59
C LEU A 188 2.85 14.02 -21.49
N ALA A 189 3.19 13.60 -22.68
CA ALA A 189 3.97 14.39 -23.61
C ALA A 189 3.41 14.30 -25.04
N GLN A 190 3.77 15.28 -25.84
CA GLN A 190 3.56 15.27 -27.29
C GLN A 190 4.88 15.51 -28.00
N SER A 191 5.05 14.97 -29.19
CA SER A 191 6.23 15.19 -30.00
C SER A 191 5.85 15.59 -31.41
N LYS A 192 6.61 16.52 -31.96
CA LYS A 192 6.46 16.94 -33.35
C LYS A 192 7.43 16.13 -34.21
N LYS A 193 6.92 15.16 -34.99
CA LYS A 193 7.73 14.24 -35.80
C LYS A 193 8.78 14.95 -36.69
N LYS A 194 8.45 16.17 -37.19
CA LYS A 194 9.34 16.91 -38.11
C LYS A 194 10.54 17.53 -37.41
N THR A 195 10.43 17.95 -36.16
CA THR A 195 11.50 18.65 -35.42
C THR A 195 12.13 17.80 -34.33
N GLY A 196 11.54 16.66 -33.99
CA GLY A 196 11.97 15.84 -32.83
C GLY A 196 11.74 16.54 -31.48
N GLU A 197 11.10 17.71 -31.48
CA GLU A 197 10.81 18.46 -30.26
C GLU A 197 9.76 17.72 -29.44
N VAL A 198 10.03 17.49 -28.17
CA VAL A 198 9.12 16.88 -27.21
C VAL A 198 8.79 17.92 -26.15
N TRP A 199 7.51 18.01 -25.82
CA TRP A 199 7.06 18.88 -24.73
C TRP A 199 6.09 18.17 -23.79
N VAL A 200 6.19 18.49 -22.52
CA VAL A 200 5.39 17.93 -21.45
C VAL A 200 4.05 18.69 -21.38
N LEU A 201 2.96 17.94 -21.25
CA LEU A 201 1.61 18.44 -21.01
C LEU A 201 1.24 18.40 -19.52
N GLU A 202 1.64 17.34 -18.83
CA GLU A 202 1.33 17.12 -17.42
C GLU A 202 2.35 16.10 -16.84
N TRP A 203 2.85 16.39 -15.64
CA TRP A 203 3.73 15.48 -14.93
C TRP A 203 2.93 14.43 -14.15
N ILE A 204 3.37 13.20 -14.21
CA ILE A 204 2.78 12.05 -13.52
C ILE A 204 3.73 11.59 -12.42
N CYS A 205 3.31 11.75 -11.19
CA CYS A 205 4.11 11.37 -10.04
C CYS A 205 3.55 10.12 -9.36
N PRO A 206 4.40 9.22 -8.84
CA PRO A 206 3.95 8.15 -7.97
C PRO A 206 3.29 8.69 -6.71
N SER A 207 2.47 7.89 -6.04
CA SER A 207 1.81 8.27 -4.78
C SER A 207 2.82 8.47 -3.66
N LEU A 208 2.62 9.50 -2.83
CA LEU A 208 3.49 9.78 -1.67
C LEU A 208 3.23 8.86 -0.47
N GLN A 209 1.97 8.44 -0.29
CA GLN A 209 1.62 7.58 0.84
C GLN A 209 1.87 6.12 0.49
N ARG A 210 2.88 5.53 1.13
CA ARG A 210 3.26 4.13 0.94
C ARG A 210 3.51 3.47 2.27
N SER A 211 2.98 2.28 2.44
CA SER A 211 3.15 1.46 3.64
C SER A 211 4.45 0.66 3.63
N LYS A 212 4.94 0.28 2.45
CA LYS A 212 6.12 -0.58 2.29
C LYS A 212 7.42 0.20 2.52
N THR A 213 8.38 -0.41 3.19
CA THR A 213 9.73 0.12 3.41
C THR A 213 10.60 -0.02 2.15
N LEU A 214 10.53 -1.16 1.49
CA LEU A 214 11.18 -1.43 0.21
C LEU A 214 10.15 -1.30 -0.90
N LEU A 215 10.38 -0.37 -1.81
CA LEU A 215 9.52 -0.09 -2.94
C LEU A 215 10.21 -0.53 -4.21
N GLN A 216 9.72 -1.57 -4.82
CA GLN A 216 10.26 -2.03 -6.10
C GLN A 216 10.03 -0.99 -7.18
N LYS A 217 11.06 -0.75 -7.99
CA LYS A 217 11.01 0.21 -9.09
C LYS A 217 9.98 -0.18 -10.13
N THR A 218 9.78 -1.49 -10.34
CA THR A 218 8.74 -2.03 -11.22
C THR A 218 7.33 -1.72 -10.75
N GLU A 219 7.06 -1.79 -9.45
CA GLU A 219 5.77 -1.38 -8.87
C GLU A 219 5.51 0.12 -9.11
N LEU A 220 6.55 0.96 -8.91
CA LEU A 220 6.46 2.40 -9.16
C LEU A 220 6.26 2.71 -10.64
N LEU A 221 7.00 2.01 -11.50
CA LEU A 221 6.89 2.15 -12.94
C LEU A 221 5.48 1.77 -13.41
N ALA A 222 4.96 0.64 -12.94
CA ALA A 222 3.61 0.20 -13.23
C ALA A 222 2.54 1.22 -12.78
N GLU A 223 2.71 1.80 -11.59
CA GLU A 223 1.81 2.84 -11.09
C GLU A 223 1.81 4.09 -11.97
N VAL A 224 3.00 4.57 -12.38
CA VAL A 224 3.13 5.75 -13.24
C VAL A 224 2.54 5.49 -14.62
N ILE A 225 2.78 4.31 -15.20
CA ILE A 225 2.20 3.90 -16.49
C ILE A 225 0.67 3.89 -16.40
N LYS A 226 0.09 3.23 -15.38
CA LYS A 226 -1.37 3.17 -15.18
C LYS A 226 -1.97 4.56 -15.03
N LYS A 227 -1.38 5.41 -14.19
CA LYS A 227 -1.83 6.80 -14.03
C LYS A 227 -1.75 7.59 -15.33
N GLY A 228 -0.67 7.44 -16.09
CA GLY A 228 -0.50 8.10 -17.39
C GLY A 228 -1.55 7.66 -18.40
N ARG A 229 -1.84 6.36 -18.48
CA ARG A 229 -2.88 5.79 -19.33
C ARG A 229 -4.27 6.29 -18.93
N GLU A 230 -4.63 6.16 -17.65
CA GLU A 230 -5.90 6.67 -17.10
C GLU A 230 -6.09 8.15 -17.39
N ARG A 231 -5.03 8.95 -17.21
CA ARG A 231 -5.09 10.38 -17.47
C ARG A 231 -5.24 10.70 -18.96
N THR A 232 -4.55 9.96 -19.82
CA THR A 232 -4.71 10.10 -21.29
C THR A 232 -6.14 9.78 -21.72
N LEU A 233 -6.72 8.69 -21.21
CA LEU A 233 -8.11 8.32 -21.44
C LEU A 233 -9.09 9.41 -20.97
N GLN A 234 -8.86 10.02 -19.81
CA GLN A 234 -9.69 11.13 -19.30
C GLN A 234 -9.66 12.35 -20.22
N ILE A 235 -8.50 12.64 -20.84
CA ILE A 235 -8.30 13.83 -21.67
C ILE A 235 -8.78 13.59 -23.11
N THR A 236 -8.57 12.40 -23.65
CA THR A 236 -8.75 12.13 -25.09
C THR A 236 -9.83 11.09 -25.41
N GLY A 237 -10.25 10.30 -24.43
CA GLY A 237 -11.09 9.12 -24.66
C GLY A 237 -10.34 7.94 -25.30
N MET A 238 -9.01 8.05 -25.51
CA MET A 238 -8.18 7.04 -26.17
C MET A 238 -6.94 6.72 -25.34
N GLU A 239 -6.39 5.52 -25.54
CA GLU A 239 -5.10 5.14 -24.96
C GLU A 239 -3.95 5.98 -25.56
N PRO A 240 -2.85 6.18 -24.82
CA PRO A 240 -1.67 6.84 -25.37
C PRO A 240 -1.10 6.02 -26.54
N VAL A 241 -0.61 6.70 -27.56
CA VAL A 241 -0.04 6.02 -28.74
C VAL A 241 1.26 5.29 -28.44
N CYS A 242 1.95 5.72 -27.41
CA CYS A 242 3.26 5.14 -27.03
C CYS A 242 3.49 5.32 -25.52
N VAL A 243 4.13 4.30 -24.94
CA VAL A 243 4.69 4.34 -23.58
C VAL A 243 6.22 4.22 -23.73
N GLN A 244 6.94 5.29 -23.44
CA GLN A 244 8.41 5.29 -23.48
C GLN A 244 8.99 4.93 -22.11
N LEU A 245 9.77 3.86 -22.08
CA LEU A 245 10.35 3.30 -20.86
C LEU A 245 11.88 3.44 -20.83
N PRO A 246 12.47 3.68 -19.65
CA PRO A 246 13.91 3.85 -19.48
C PRO A 246 14.62 2.49 -19.34
N MET A 247 14.43 1.58 -20.30
CA MET A 247 15.04 0.25 -20.29
C MET A 247 15.23 -0.30 -21.70
N GLN A 248 16.13 -1.26 -21.85
CA GLN A 248 16.35 -1.98 -23.09
C GLN A 248 15.28 -3.08 -23.31
N LYS A 249 15.15 -3.56 -24.55
CA LYS A 249 14.15 -4.56 -24.92
C LYS A 249 14.26 -5.85 -24.10
N ASP A 250 15.47 -6.36 -23.93
CA ASP A 250 15.73 -7.59 -23.18
C ASP A 250 15.39 -7.42 -21.71
N THR A 251 15.72 -6.26 -21.15
CA THR A 251 15.34 -5.87 -19.78
C THR A 251 13.82 -5.80 -19.61
N LEU A 252 13.12 -5.21 -20.57
CA LEU A 252 11.65 -5.16 -20.54
C LEU A 252 11.05 -6.56 -20.60
N THR A 253 11.54 -7.42 -21.50
CA THR A 253 11.07 -8.79 -21.62
C THR A 253 11.23 -9.54 -20.30
N TRP A 254 12.39 -9.40 -19.67
CA TRP A 254 12.64 -10.01 -18.37
C TRP A 254 11.69 -9.49 -17.29
N TYR A 255 11.53 -8.17 -17.17
CA TYR A 255 10.65 -7.60 -16.14
C TYR A 255 9.17 -7.93 -16.35
N VAL A 256 8.70 -8.00 -17.59
CA VAL A 256 7.33 -8.41 -17.90
C VAL A 256 7.08 -9.86 -17.47
N GLN A 257 8.08 -10.73 -17.58
CA GLN A 257 7.98 -12.12 -17.11
C GLN A 257 8.00 -12.25 -15.58
N HIS A 258 8.71 -11.34 -14.86
CA HIS A 258 8.97 -11.45 -13.42
C HIS A 258 8.21 -10.43 -12.57
N SER A 259 7.48 -9.49 -13.16
CA SER A 259 6.69 -8.49 -12.44
C SER A 259 5.23 -8.48 -12.93
N PRO A 260 4.31 -9.11 -12.20
CA PRO A 260 2.88 -9.09 -12.52
C PRO A 260 2.30 -7.67 -12.61
N GLU A 261 2.80 -6.75 -11.79
CA GLU A 261 2.33 -5.37 -11.78
C GLU A 261 2.68 -4.63 -13.07
N LEU A 262 3.91 -4.85 -13.59
CA LEU A 262 4.34 -4.27 -14.85
C LEU A 262 3.64 -4.92 -16.03
N GLN A 263 3.46 -6.24 -15.99
CA GLN A 263 2.69 -6.97 -16.97
C GLN A 263 1.27 -6.40 -17.09
N ASP A 264 0.57 -6.25 -15.96
CA ASP A 264 -0.78 -5.70 -15.91
C ASP A 264 -0.85 -4.22 -16.37
N ALA A 265 0.19 -3.43 -16.09
CA ALA A 265 0.27 -2.05 -16.54
C ALA A 265 0.44 -1.90 -18.06
N LEU A 266 1.08 -2.85 -18.70
CA LEU A 266 1.38 -2.84 -20.14
C LEU A 266 0.39 -3.66 -20.99
N LEU A 267 -0.22 -4.72 -20.42
CA LEU A 267 -1.19 -5.56 -21.12
C LEU A 267 -2.49 -4.79 -21.40
N GLY A 268 -3.07 -5.07 -22.54
CA GLY A 268 -4.32 -4.46 -22.99
C GLY A 268 -4.19 -2.98 -23.38
N ALA A 269 -2.97 -2.44 -23.37
CA ALA A 269 -2.74 -1.04 -23.70
C ALA A 269 -2.78 -0.82 -25.18
N GLY A 270 -2.96 -1.55 -26.11
CA GLY A 270 -2.92 -1.24 -27.56
C GLY A 270 -1.80 -0.26 -27.97
N SER A 271 -1.08 0.26 -26.98
CA SER A 271 -0.03 1.26 -27.10
C SER A 271 1.30 0.59 -27.42
N MET A 272 2.03 1.18 -28.33
CA MET A 272 3.38 0.73 -28.62
C MET A 272 4.31 1.10 -27.46
N VAL A 273 5.09 0.14 -26.97
CA VAL A 273 6.14 0.39 -25.98
C VAL A 273 7.43 0.74 -26.71
N SER A 274 7.96 1.93 -26.46
CA SER A 274 9.24 2.40 -26.99
C SER A 274 10.32 2.36 -25.92
N MET A 275 11.51 1.95 -26.32
CA MET A 275 12.70 1.86 -25.47
C MET A 275 13.82 2.77 -26.03
N GLU A 276 13.45 3.78 -26.79
CA GLU A 276 14.38 4.78 -27.27
C GLU A 276 14.84 5.71 -26.14
N LYS A 277 15.98 6.33 -26.34
CA LYS A 277 16.51 7.34 -25.42
C LYS A 277 15.49 8.48 -25.33
N ILE A 278 14.90 8.68 -24.14
CA ILE A 278 13.98 9.76 -23.90
C ILE A 278 14.74 11.08 -24.02
N PRO A 279 14.26 12.06 -24.81
CA PRO A 279 14.93 13.34 -24.96
C PRO A 279 15.15 14.01 -23.60
N ASN A 280 16.24 14.74 -23.45
CA ASN A 280 16.46 15.57 -22.28
C ASN A 280 15.38 16.63 -22.23
N VAL A 281 14.44 16.45 -21.33
CA VAL A 281 13.53 17.53 -20.95
C VAL A 281 14.33 18.52 -20.10
N PRO A 282 14.16 19.82 -20.24
CA PRO A 282 14.89 20.81 -19.44
C PRO A 282 14.41 20.81 -17.98
N LEU A 283 14.68 19.72 -17.29
CA LEU A 283 14.51 19.59 -15.86
C LEU A 283 15.91 19.72 -15.26
N HIS A 284 16.35 20.93 -15.04
CA HIS A 284 17.69 21.27 -14.53
C HIS A 284 18.04 20.62 -13.19
N TRP A 285 17.07 20.04 -12.51
CA TRP A 285 17.21 19.44 -11.20
C TRP A 285 17.05 17.91 -11.19
N ILE A 286 16.57 17.31 -12.27
CA ILE A 286 16.66 15.86 -12.44
C ILE A 286 18.08 15.57 -12.85
N GLY A 287 18.89 15.12 -11.89
CA GLY A 287 20.24 14.66 -12.12
C GLY A 287 20.29 13.63 -13.25
N GLN A 288 21.40 13.03 -13.48
CA GLN A 288 21.55 12.01 -14.51
C GLN A 288 20.49 10.91 -14.33
N TRP A 289 19.60 10.78 -15.31
CA TRP A 289 18.71 9.65 -15.40
C TRP A 289 19.46 8.41 -15.92
N SER A 290 19.03 7.23 -15.52
CA SER A 290 19.69 5.96 -15.84
C SER A 290 18.71 4.98 -16.47
N TRP A 291 19.27 3.94 -17.07
CA TRP A 291 18.50 2.80 -17.56
C TRP A 291 18.28 1.79 -16.45
N LEU A 292 17.09 1.22 -16.39
CA LEU A 292 16.82 0.03 -15.59
C LEU A 292 17.61 -1.16 -16.16
N ARG A 293 18.19 -1.95 -15.28
CA ARG A 293 18.94 -3.15 -15.62
C ARG A 293 18.28 -4.37 -15.00
N ILE A 294 18.54 -5.53 -15.57
CA ILE A 294 18.16 -6.80 -14.98
C ILE A 294 18.92 -6.96 -13.65
N PRO A 295 18.25 -7.37 -12.56
CA PRO A 295 18.94 -7.66 -11.30
C PRO A 295 20.00 -8.74 -11.46
N LYS A 296 21.08 -8.64 -10.70
CA LYS A 296 22.17 -9.65 -10.69
C LYS A 296 21.82 -10.89 -9.89
N GLN A 297 20.72 -10.84 -9.17
CA GLN A 297 20.22 -11.95 -8.36
C GLN A 297 19.64 -13.04 -9.24
N HIS A 298 20.05 -14.29 -8.95
CA HIS A 298 19.48 -15.50 -9.53
C HIS A 298 18.47 -16.12 -8.57
N GLU A 299 17.42 -16.72 -9.11
CA GLU A 299 16.41 -17.45 -8.33
C GLU A 299 16.90 -18.82 -7.88
N THR A 300 17.82 -19.40 -8.64
CA THR A 300 18.41 -20.72 -8.36
C THR A 300 19.85 -20.58 -7.91
N PRO A 301 20.35 -21.52 -7.09
CA PRO A 301 21.76 -21.52 -6.68
C PRO A 301 22.70 -21.53 -7.86
N LEU A 302 23.74 -20.71 -7.79
CA LEU A 302 24.81 -20.68 -8.79
C LEU A 302 25.72 -21.91 -8.63
N GLN A 303 26.08 -22.54 -9.73
CA GLN A 303 26.97 -23.71 -9.70
C GLN A 303 28.44 -23.29 -9.61
N ASN A 304 29.26 -24.12 -8.95
CA ASN A 304 30.72 -23.94 -8.82
C ASN A 304 31.13 -22.57 -8.21
N THR A 305 30.38 -22.10 -7.22
CA THR A 305 30.61 -20.82 -6.56
C THR A 305 30.74 -20.97 -5.05
N ILE A 306 31.29 -19.95 -4.39
CA ILE A 306 31.31 -19.92 -2.93
C ILE A 306 29.87 -19.87 -2.41
N THR A 307 29.56 -20.78 -1.47
CA THR A 307 28.32 -20.75 -0.72
C THR A 307 28.60 -20.31 0.71
N ALA A 308 28.06 -19.17 1.11
CA ALA A 308 28.14 -18.62 2.46
C ALA A 308 26.84 -18.92 3.21
N TYR A 309 26.98 -19.43 4.42
CA TYR A 309 25.87 -19.72 5.32
C TYR A 309 25.85 -18.69 6.43
N THR A 310 24.71 -18.10 6.68
CA THR A 310 24.54 -17.00 7.64
C THR A 310 23.51 -17.33 8.69
N ASP A 311 23.83 -17.06 9.94
CA ASP A 311 22.97 -17.26 11.09
C ASP A 311 23.25 -16.22 12.17
N ALA A 312 22.29 -15.99 13.09
CA ALA A 312 22.44 -15.07 14.19
C ALA A 312 21.76 -15.55 15.47
N GLY A 313 22.43 -15.41 16.59
CA GLY A 313 21.93 -15.77 17.91
C GLY A 313 21.49 -14.58 18.73
N GLN A 314 20.23 -14.56 19.12
CA GLN A 314 19.72 -13.48 19.98
C GLN A 314 20.35 -13.51 21.38
N LYS A 315 20.60 -14.68 21.92
CA LYS A 315 21.17 -14.86 23.26
C LYS A 315 22.68 -14.61 23.28
N SER A 316 23.39 -15.08 22.26
CA SER A 316 24.84 -14.88 22.11
C SER A 316 25.17 -13.46 21.64
N ARG A 317 24.18 -12.74 21.12
CA ARG A 317 24.38 -11.40 20.51
C ARG A 317 25.51 -11.43 19.46
N THR A 318 25.54 -12.50 18.66
CA THR A 318 26.59 -12.74 17.66
C THR A 318 25.94 -13.23 16.38
N ALA A 319 26.42 -12.75 15.25
CA ALA A 319 26.11 -13.28 13.93
C ALA A 319 27.31 -14.08 13.42
N ALA A 320 27.07 -15.14 12.67
CA ALA A 320 28.09 -15.98 12.08
C ALA A 320 27.92 -16.07 10.57
N VAL A 321 29.04 -16.07 9.87
CA VAL A 321 29.12 -16.39 8.44
C VAL A 321 30.10 -17.52 8.29
N THR A 322 29.70 -18.62 7.62
CA THR A 322 30.57 -19.77 7.36
C THR A 322 30.59 -20.04 5.86
N TRP A 323 31.72 -20.42 5.33
CA TRP A 323 31.87 -20.80 3.92
C TRP A 323 33.01 -21.79 3.73
N GLN A 324 32.98 -22.51 2.63
CA GLN A 324 34.04 -23.43 2.26
C GLN A 324 34.93 -22.78 1.18
N GLN A 325 36.24 -22.82 1.36
CA GLN A 325 37.21 -22.32 0.38
C GLN A 325 38.43 -23.25 0.34
N GLY A 326 38.74 -23.78 -0.84
CA GLY A 326 39.86 -24.70 -1.01
C GLY A 326 39.74 -25.98 -0.18
N GLY A 327 38.53 -26.52 -0.01
CA GLY A 327 38.27 -27.74 0.77
C GLY A 327 38.26 -27.55 2.30
N SER A 328 38.57 -26.34 2.80
CA SER A 328 38.55 -26.02 4.23
C SER A 328 37.42 -25.07 4.58
N TRP A 329 36.78 -25.31 5.74
CA TRP A 329 35.76 -24.41 6.26
C TRP A 329 36.40 -23.20 6.92
N ARG A 330 35.87 -22.02 6.54
CA ARG A 330 36.19 -20.74 7.16
C ARG A 330 34.95 -20.14 7.80
N HIS A 331 35.16 -19.28 8.78
CA HIS A 331 34.08 -18.58 9.45
C HIS A 331 34.48 -17.16 9.83
N HIS A 332 33.48 -16.33 10.03
CA HIS A 332 33.62 -14.99 10.59
C HIS A 332 32.49 -14.74 11.59
N LEU A 333 32.84 -14.26 12.78
CA LEU A 333 31.91 -13.94 13.84
C LEU A 333 31.80 -12.43 13.98
N ILE A 334 30.58 -11.92 14.10
CA ILE A 334 30.26 -10.50 14.20
C ILE A 334 29.53 -10.28 15.50
N ALA A 335 30.11 -9.48 16.42
CA ALA A 335 29.44 -9.08 17.65
C ALA A 335 28.31 -8.09 17.35
N ALA A 336 27.20 -8.22 18.05
CA ALA A 336 26.09 -7.29 17.94
C ALA A 336 26.42 -5.88 18.46
N ASP A 337 25.93 -4.88 17.80
CA ASP A 337 25.79 -3.53 18.35
C ASP A 337 24.67 -3.51 19.42
N ASP A 338 24.73 -2.59 20.38
CA ASP A 338 23.73 -2.49 21.46
C ASP A 338 22.29 -2.32 20.93
N LYS A 339 22.15 -1.76 19.75
CA LYS A 339 20.87 -1.49 19.08
C LYS A 339 20.39 -2.65 18.18
N ASP A 340 21.20 -3.70 18.02
CA ASP A 340 20.84 -4.81 17.15
C ASP A 340 19.80 -5.73 17.80
N LEU A 341 18.75 -5.99 17.06
CA LEU A 341 17.76 -7.05 17.30
C LEU A 341 18.16 -8.29 16.49
N LEU A 342 17.55 -9.44 16.73
CA LEU A 342 17.84 -10.67 15.99
C LEU A 342 17.77 -10.46 14.48
N GLN A 343 16.70 -9.84 13.98
CA GLN A 343 16.52 -9.56 12.54
C GLN A 343 17.61 -8.66 11.96
N THR A 344 18.10 -7.68 12.73
CA THR A 344 19.21 -6.82 12.27
C THR A 344 20.53 -7.58 12.28
N LEU A 345 20.74 -8.51 13.23
CA LEU A 345 21.93 -9.36 13.29
C LEU A 345 22.00 -10.33 12.11
N GLU A 346 20.89 -11.00 11.78
CA GLU A 346 20.80 -11.84 10.59
C GLU A 346 21.15 -11.06 9.33
N LEU A 347 20.62 -9.82 9.22
CA LEU A 347 20.91 -8.94 8.10
C LEU A 347 22.38 -8.51 8.06
N VAL A 348 23.01 -8.24 9.22
CA VAL A 348 24.45 -7.91 9.33
C VAL A 348 25.32 -9.03 8.78
N ALA A 349 25.00 -10.30 9.05
CA ALA A 349 25.72 -11.45 8.51
C ALA A 349 25.70 -11.45 6.98
N VAL A 350 24.52 -11.24 6.38
CA VAL A 350 24.38 -11.19 4.92
C VAL A 350 25.09 -9.98 4.33
N VAL A 351 24.97 -8.81 4.95
CA VAL A 351 25.71 -7.59 4.51
C VAL A 351 27.22 -7.87 4.50
N TRP A 352 27.74 -8.50 5.55
CA TRP A 352 29.15 -8.86 5.62
C TRP A 352 29.55 -9.81 4.50
N ALA A 353 28.78 -10.88 4.26
CA ALA A 353 29.05 -11.84 3.18
C ALA A 353 29.05 -11.15 1.80
N MET A 354 28.08 -10.29 1.55
CA MET A 354 27.98 -9.54 0.29
C MET A 354 29.13 -8.55 0.07
N MET A 355 29.70 -7.99 1.13
CA MET A 355 30.82 -7.04 1.05
C MET A 355 32.19 -7.71 0.93
N ASN A 356 32.38 -8.85 1.57
CA ASN A 356 33.72 -9.44 1.76
C ASN A 356 33.99 -10.65 0.87
N LEU A 357 32.96 -11.37 0.43
CA LEU A 357 33.13 -12.51 -0.47
C LEU A 357 32.96 -12.05 -1.92
N ILE A 358 34.11 -11.80 -2.57
CA ILE A 358 34.18 -11.31 -3.95
C ILE A 358 33.93 -12.47 -4.92
N GLY A 359 33.34 -12.19 -6.08
CA GLY A 359 33.00 -13.19 -7.10
C GLY A 359 31.54 -13.65 -7.05
N PRO A 360 31.15 -14.64 -7.86
CA PRO A 360 29.82 -15.24 -7.79
C PRO A 360 29.59 -15.85 -6.41
N LEU A 361 28.38 -15.66 -5.83
CA LEU A 361 28.12 -15.99 -4.42
C LEU A 361 26.73 -16.55 -4.21
N ASN A 362 26.63 -17.67 -3.54
CA ASN A 362 25.39 -18.12 -2.91
C ASN A 362 25.39 -17.73 -1.44
N VAL A 363 24.30 -17.14 -0.97
CA VAL A 363 24.08 -16.85 0.46
C VAL A 363 22.92 -17.70 0.93
N VAL A 364 23.14 -18.52 1.93
CA VAL A 364 22.14 -19.36 2.57
C VAL A 364 21.76 -18.75 3.91
N THR A 365 20.49 -18.58 4.16
CA THR A 365 19.95 -18.07 5.43
C THR A 365 18.67 -18.80 5.79
N ASP A 366 18.42 -19.02 7.07
CA ASP A 366 17.16 -19.57 7.59
C ASP A 366 16.12 -18.47 7.89
N SER A 367 16.51 -17.22 7.80
CA SER A 367 15.64 -16.07 7.95
C SER A 367 14.85 -15.78 6.68
N LEU A 368 13.56 -16.11 6.70
CA LEU A 368 12.64 -15.75 5.61
C LEU A 368 12.56 -14.22 5.40
N TYR A 369 12.70 -13.46 6.49
CA TYR A 369 12.74 -12.01 6.44
C TYR A 369 13.94 -11.50 5.64
N VAL A 370 15.14 -11.97 5.96
CA VAL A 370 16.38 -11.56 5.30
C VAL A 370 16.40 -11.99 3.84
N ALA A 371 15.97 -13.21 3.53
CA ALA A 371 15.82 -13.68 2.17
C ALA A 371 14.85 -12.78 1.37
N GLY A 372 13.69 -12.46 1.93
CA GLY A 372 12.71 -11.55 1.33
C GLY A 372 13.23 -10.15 1.09
N VAL A 373 14.03 -9.60 2.02
CA VAL A 373 14.72 -8.31 1.84
C VAL A 373 15.71 -8.39 0.69
N CYS A 374 16.57 -9.41 0.65
CA CYS A 374 17.57 -9.57 -0.40
C CYS A 374 16.94 -9.69 -1.79
N HIS A 375 15.82 -10.38 -1.92
CA HIS A 375 15.09 -10.50 -3.19
C HIS A 375 14.55 -9.19 -3.74
N GLN A 376 14.32 -8.21 -2.88
CA GLN A 376 13.69 -6.96 -3.28
C GLN A 376 14.64 -5.76 -3.34
N ILE A 377 15.73 -5.78 -2.59
CA ILE A 377 16.51 -4.59 -2.26
C ILE A 377 17.36 -4.05 -3.42
N GLU A 378 17.82 -4.89 -4.35
CA GLU A 378 18.72 -4.48 -5.43
C GLU A 378 18.12 -3.34 -6.25
N GLU A 379 16.89 -3.50 -6.68
CA GLU A 379 16.14 -2.55 -7.49
C GLU A 379 15.01 -1.87 -6.72
N ALA A 380 15.18 -1.65 -5.41
CA ALA A 380 14.21 -0.95 -4.57
C ALA A 380 14.62 0.48 -4.24
N TYR A 381 13.63 1.32 -3.97
CA TYR A 381 13.78 2.55 -3.21
C TYR A 381 13.59 2.23 -1.73
N ILE A 382 14.54 2.64 -0.90
CA ILE A 382 14.53 2.40 0.54
C ILE A 382 13.93 3.64 1.21
N LYS A 383 12.78 3.47 1.84
CA LYS A 383 12.16 4.52 2.65
C LYS A 383 12.84 4.57 4.01
N GLU A 384 13.08 5.78 4.51
CA GLU A 384 13.59 5.96 5.86
C GLU A 384 12.59 5.37 6.87
N VAL A 385 13.08 4.52 7.77
CA VAL A 385 12.31 3.86 8.82
C VAL A 385 12.72 4.39 10.19
N GLN A 386 11.84 4.23 11.19
CA GLN A 386 12.12 4.69 12.56
C GLN A 386 13.34 4.01 13.17
N ASN A 387 13.57 2.74 12.83
CA ASN A 387 14.79 2.04 13.24
C ASN A 387 15.95 2.45 12.32
N ARG A 388 16.74 3.42 12.78
CA ARG A 388 17.89 3.98 12.05
C ARG A 388 18.93 2.91 11.71
N ARG A 389 19.17 1.94 12.61
CA ARG A 389 20.13 0.85 12.37
C ARG A 389 19.67 -0.03 11.21
N LEU A 390 18.41 -0.38 11.16
CA LEU A 390 17.84 -1.16 10.05
C LEU A 390 17.93 -0.41 8.72
N TYR A 391 17.65 0.89 8.73
CA TYR A 391 17.81 1.73 7.53
C TYR A 391 19.26 1.75 7.02
N GLU A 392 20.22 1.94 7.93
CA GLU A 392 21.64 1.93 7.59
C GLU A 392 22.08 0.59 6.98
N LEU A 393 21.60 -0.53 7.53
CA LEU A 393 21.87 -1.87 7.00
C LEU A 393 21.25 -2.10 5.62
N PHE A 394 20.05 -1.63 5.36
CA PHE A 394 19.44 -1.69 4.03
C PHE A 394 20.26 -0.91 3.00
N VAL A 395 20.69 0.29 3.35
CA VAL A 395 21.53 1.12 2.47
C VAL A 395 22.88 0.44 2.20
N GLN A 396 23.50 -0.15 3.23
CA GLN A 396 24.76 -0.89 3.10
C GLN A 396 24.60 -2.13 2.22
N LEU A 397 23.55 -2.92 2.44
CA LEU A 397 23.24 -4.10 1.63
C LEU A 397 23.04 -3.74 0.16
N GLN A 398 22.19 -2.76 -0.10
CA GLN A 398 21.94 -2.29 -1.47
C GLN A 398 23.20 -1.80 -2.15
N ARG A 399 24.03 -1.04 -1.43
CA ARG A 399 25.32 -0.57 -1.94
C ARG A 399 26.26 -1.73 -2.25
N ALA A 400 26.38 -2.71 -1.33
CA ALA A 400 27.20 -3.89 -1.52
C ALA A 400 26.79 -4.66 -2.78
N ILE A 401 25.49 -4.91 -2.94
CA ILE A 401 24.94 -5.60 -4.11
C ILE A 401 25.19 -4.80 -5.42
N ARG A 402 24.98 -3.49 -5.41
CA ARG A 402 25.19 -2.66 -6.61
C ARG A 402 26.63 -2.57 -7.07
N ILE A 403 27.58 -2.59 -6.14
CA ILE A 403 29.02 -2.55 -6.43
C ILE A 403 29.51 -3.89 -6.97
N ARG A 404 28.90 -5.02 -6.60
CA ARG A 404 29.30 -6.34 -7.11
C ARG A 404 29.24 -6.38 -8.62
N GLU A 405 30.27 -6.95 -9.24
CA GLU A 405 30.29 -7.21 -10.69
C GLU A 405 29.66 -8.56 -11.04
N HIS A 406 29.67 -9.50 -10.10
CA HIS A 406 29.22 -10.87 -10.29
C HIS A 406 27.81 -11.10 -9.77
N SER A 407 27.16 -12.07 -10.37
CA SER A 407 25.84 -12.56 -9.95
C SER A 407 25.87 -13.20 -8.56
N TYR A 408 24.73 -13.21 -7.90
CA TYR A 408 24.55 -13.84 -6.62
C TYR A 408 23.18 -14.52 -6.52
N ALA A 409 23.05 -15.47 -5.61
CA ALA A 409 21.77 -16.06 -5.24
C ALA A 409 21.59 -16.03 -3.72
N VAL A 410 20.36 -15.81 -3.26
CA VAL A 410 20.01 -15.90 -1.83
C VAL A 410 19.02 -17.03 -1.67
N ILE A 411 19.37 -18.00 -0.84
CA ILE A 411 18.65 -19.25 -0.68
C ILE A 411 18.12 -19.31 0.73
N HIS A 412 16.80 -19.39 0.86
CA HIS A 412 16.16 -19.63 2.14
C HIS A 412 16.09 -21.12 2.41
N VAL A 413 16.65 -21.57 3.54
CA VAL A 413 16.53 -22.93 4.04
C VAL A 413 15.66 -22.96 5.29
N ARG A 414 14.82 -23.99 5.43
CA ARG A 414 14.06 -24.14 6.68
C ARG A 414 15.01 -24.64 7.76
N GLY A 415 15.11 -23.91 8.85
CA GLY A 415 15.96 -24.28 9.99
C GLY A 415 15.75 -25.74 10.44
N HIS A 416 16.85 -26.41 10.85
CA HIS A 416 16.88 -27.76 11.41
C HIS A 416 16.52 -28.94 10.49
N LYS A 417 16.59 -28.80 9.15
CA LYS A 417 16.58 -29.99 8.26
C LYS A 417 17.99 -30.33 7.80
N TRP A 418 18.55 -31.33 8.42
CA TRP A 418 19.95 -31.77 8.33
C TRP A 418 20.30 -32.62 7.09
N GLU A 419 19.33 -33.00 6.25
CA GLU A 419 19.45 -34.14 5.30
C GLU A 419 19.72 -33.72 3.83
N ILE A 420 19.96 -32.44 3.53
CA ILE A 420 20.21 -31.97 2.15
C ILE A 420 21.55 -31.21 2.13
N ASP A 421 22.32 -31.31 1.06
CA ASP A 421 23.67 -30.76 0.84
C ASP A 421 23.97 -29.34 1.37
N LEU A 422 22.96 -28.50 1.52
CA LEU A 422 23.07 -27.17 2.10
C LEU A 422 22.90 -27.15 3.64
N GLY A 423 22.55 -28.23 4.26
CA GLY A 423 22.29 -28.34 5.70
C GLY A 423 23.56 -28.27 6.56
N GLU A 424 24.69 -28.85 6.11
CA GLU A 424 25.93 -28.88 6.89
C GLU A 424 26.47 -27.47 7.20
N GLY A 425 26.52 -26.63 6.21
CA GLY A 425 27.03 -25.25 6.37
C GLY A 425 26.16 -24.40 7.31
N ASN A 426 24.84 -24.55 7.22
CA ASN A 426 23.90 -23.87 8.11
C ASN A 426 24.02 -24.37 9.55
N ALA A 427 24.15 -25.67 9.74
CA ALA A 427 24.40 -26.25 11.05
C ALA A 427 25.70 -25.77 11.68
N ARG A 428 26.74 -25.54 10.89
CA ARG A 428 28.01 -24.99 11.37
C ARG A 428 27.85 -23.53 11.82
N ALA A 429 27.07 -22.72 11.08
CA ALA A 429 26.78 -21.32 11.45
C ALA A 429 25.99 -21.31 12.79
N ASP A 430 24.94 -22.12 12.92
CA ASP A 430 24.14 -22.27 14.16
C ASP A 430 25.00 -22.75 15.34
N CYS A 431 25.87 -23.75 15.14
CA CYS A 431 26.81 -24.19 16.17
C CYS A 431 27.73 -23.06 16.63
N LEU A 432 28.29 -22.26 15.73
CA LEU A 432 29.20 -21.15 16.09
C LEU A 432 28.48 -20.07 16.91
N VAL A 433 27.25 -19.73 16.51
CA VAL A 433 26.41 -18.79 17.25
C VAL A 433 26.04 -19.35 18.62
N SER A 434 25.77 -20.67 18.73
CA SER A 434 25.42 -21.33 19.97
C SER A 434 26.65 -21.58 20.89
N LEU A 435 27.83 -21.80 20.33
CA LEU A 435 29.08 -22.01 21.08
C LEU A 435 29.57 -20.74 21.80
N ALA A 436 29.23 -19.54 21.28
CA ALA A 436 29.55 -18.30 21.96
C ALA A 436 28.85 -18.14 23.32
N GLN A 437 28.03 -19.11 23.72
CA GLN A 437 27.22 -19.10 24.94
C GLN A 437 27.63 -20.13 26.00
N ARG A 438 28.78 -20.81 25.94
CA ARG A 438 29.11 -21.76 27.03
C ARG A 438 29.69 -21.04 28.25
N PRO A 439 28.88 -20.65 29.28
CA PRO A 439 29.35 -20.61 30.65
C PRO A 439 29.59 -22.05 31.13
N LEU A 440 30.60 -22.22 31.95
CA LEU A 440 30.91 -23.45 32.66
C LEU A 440 29.64 -23.99 33.34
N VAL A 441 29.24 -25.21 32.99
CA VAL A 441 28.06 -25.96 33.48
C VAL A 441 26.74 -25.21 33.22
N SER A 442 26.04 -25.63 32.18
CA SER A 442 24.78 -25.07 31.76
C SER A 442 23.75 -25.06 32.90
N GLN A 443 23.25 -23.91 33.30
CA GLN A 443 22.13 -23.74 34.23
C GLN A 443 20.94 -24.64 33.87
N HIS A 444 20.79 -24.94 32.59
CA HIS A 444 19.77 -25.82 32.06
C HIS A 444 19.99 -27.32 32.49
N VAL A 445 21.25 -27.77 32.58
CA VAL A 445 21.57 -29.11 33.08
C VAL A 445 21.26 -29.19 34.56
N LEU A 446 21.68 -28.18 35.33
CA LEU A 446 21.38 -28.11 36.78
C LEU A 446 19.86 -28.04 37.02
N ALA A 447 19.12 -27.28 36.23
CA ALA A 447 17.66 -27.19 36.31
C ALA A 447 16.99 -28.56 35.99
N ARG A 448 17.52 -29.30 35.01
CA ARG A 448 17.02 -30.65 34.67
C ARG A 448 17.30 -31.65 35.77
N GLU A 449 18.50 -31.66 36.33
CA GLU A 449 18.86 -32.53 37.47
C GLU A 449 18.03 -32.20 38.70
N ALA A 450 17.88 -30.94 39.05
CA ALA A 450 17.03 -30.51 40.15
C ALA A 450 15.58 -30.90 39.95
N HIS A 451 15.07 -30.75 38.72
CA HIS A 451 13.70 -31.17 38.40
C HIS A 451 13.53 -32.72 38.49
N SER A 452 14.52 -33.48 38.09
CA SER A 452 14.46 -34.95 38.21
C SER A 452 14.38 -35.43 39.65
N MET A 453 14.98 -34.69 40.60
CA MET A 453 14.95 -35.00 42.03
C MET A 453 13.75 -34.40 42.77
N PHE A 454 13.40 -33.16 42.47
CA PHE A 454 12.43 -32.38 43.27
C PHE A 454 11.11 -32.05 42.55
N HIS A 455 10.98 -32.38 41.26
CA HIS A 455 9.79 -32.15 40.45
C HIS A 455 9.20 -30.71 40.56
N GLN A 456 10.08 -29.71 40.66
CA GLN A 456 9.72 -28.29 40.75
C GLN A 456 8.90 -27.85 39.52
N ASN A 457 7.98 -26.90 39.73
CA ASN A 457 7.23 -26.34 38.62
C ASN A 457 8.09 -25.38 37.76
N ALA A 458 7.63 -25.07 36.52
CA ALA A 458 8.37 -24.23 35.60
C ALA A 458 8.69 -22.83 36.14
N LYS A 459 7.84 -22.25 37.01
CA LYS A 459 8.09 -20.93 37.63
C LYS A 459 9.24 -21.02 38.67
N GLY A 460 9.32 -22.13 39.42
CA GLY A 460 10.39 -22.40 40.39
C GLY A 460 11.74 -22.54 39.68
N LEU A 461 11.81 -23.41 38.67
CA LEU A 461 13.01 -23.64 37.87
C LEU A 461 13.55 -22.35 37.23
N ARG A 462 12.64 -21.53 36.64
CA ARG A 462 13.03 -20.25 36.07
C ARG A 462 13.67 -19.30 37.10
N ARG A 463 13.08 -19.21 38.30
CA ARG A 463 13.56 -18.29 39.34
C ARG A 463 14.90 -18.74 39.93
N GLU A 464 15.09 -20.03 40.12
CA GLU A 464 16.25 -20.56 40.79
C GLU A 464 17.46 -20.71 39.86
N TYR A 465 17.25 -21.16 38.60
CA TYR A 465 18.32 -21.46 37.65
C TYR A 465 18.45 -20.36 36.55
N GLN A 466 17.67 -19.27 36.60
CA GLN A 466 17.70 -18.19 35.62
C GLN A 466 17.57 -18.62 34.16
N ILE A 467 16.91 -19.75 33.92
CA ILE A 467 16.58 -20.26 32.58
C ILE A 467 15.32 -19.60 32.04
N THR A 468 15.07 -19.66 30.74
CA THR A 468 13.84 -19.13 30.18
C THR A 468 12.63 -19.91 30.66
N TYR A 469 11.45 -19.26 30.67
CA TYR A 469 10.21 -19.92 31.08
C TYR A 469 9.82 -21.08 30.15
N GLU A 470 10.15 -20.96 28.86
CA GLU A 470 9.90 -22.00 27.86
C GLU A 470 10.83 -23.20 28.09
N ASP A 471 12.13 -22.98 28.37
CA ASP A 471 13.06 -24.06 28.73
C ASP A 471 12.62 -24.79 30.01
N ALA A 472 12.19 -24.02 31.00
CA ALA A 472 11.64 -24.61 32.24
C ALA A 472 10.38 -25.43 31.97
N LYS A 473 9.50 -25.01 31.08
CA LYS A 473 8.33 -25.82 30.66
C LYS A 473 8.73 -27.09 29.91
N VAL A 474 9.74 -27.00 29.05
CA VAL A 474 10.25 -28.20 28.33
C VAL A 474 10.79 -29.23 29.32
N ILE A 475 11.58 -28.79 30.32
CA ILE A 475 12.10 -29.70 31.38
C ILE A 475 10.93 -30.40 32.12
N VAL A 476 9.92 -29.63 32.54
CA VAL A 476 8.75 -30.16 33.24
C VAL A 476 7.93 -31.13 32.38
N ARG A 477 7.75 -30.79 31.09
CA ARG A 477 7.02 -31.63 30.13
C ARG A 477 7.77 -32.92 29.74
N SER A 478 9.10 -32.87 29.67
CA SER A 478 9.93 -34.04 29.36
C SER A 478 10.10 -35.00 30.55
N CYS A 479 9.67 -34.60 31.72
CA CYS A 479 9.72 -35.48 32.92
C CYS A 479 8.63 -36.55 32.86
N PRO A 480 8.97 -37.85 32.91
CA PRO A 480 7.99 -38.93 32.84
C PRO A 480 6.94 -38.88 33.97
N VAL A 481 7.34 -38.44 35.16
CA VAL A 481 6.46 -38.32 36.33
C VAL A 481 5.50 -37.15 36.18
N CYS A 482 6.00 -35.95 35.82
CA CYS A 482 5.20 -34.76 35.71
C CYS A 482 4.28 -34.76 34.48
N SER A 483 4.68 -35.46 33.40
CA SER A 483 3.84 -35.56 32.19
C SER A 483 2.56 -36.37 32.42
N HIS A 484 2.59 -37.36 33.32
CA HIS A 484 1.40 -38.12 33.73
C HIS A 484 0.40 -37.30 34.57
N HIS A 485 0.88 -36.32 35.33
CA HIS A 485 0.02 -35.50 36.18
C HIS A 485 -0.47 -34.19 35.52
N ASN A 486 0.19 -33.74 34.43
CA ASN A 486 -0.19 -32.55 33.68
C ASN A 486 -0.82 -32.92 32.33
N GLY A 487 -1.81 -33.77 32.34
CA GLY A 487 -2.58 -34.18 31.17
C GLY A 487 -3.50 -33.12 30.59
N SER A 488 -3.03 -31.86 30.43
CA SER A 488 -3.66 -30.91 29.55
C SER A 488 -2.81 -30.76 28.28
N MET A 489 -3.23 -31.44 27.24
CA MET A 489 -2.78 -31.15 25.89
C MET A 489 -2.96 -29.64 25.67
N GLY A 490 -1.88 -28.92 25.60
CA GLY A 490 -1.88 -27.59 25.03
C GLY A 490 -2.32 -27.72 23.57
N LEU A 491 -3.61 -27.54 23.33
CA LEU A 491 -4.12 -27.38 22.01
C LEU A 491 -3.33 -26.20 21.42
N GLY A 492 -2.63 -26.47 20.32
CA GLY A 492 -1.91 -25.44 19.58
C GLY A 492 -2.82 -24.24 19.37
N LEU A 493 -2.26 -23.05 19.40
CA LEU A 493 -2.94 -21.80 19.07
C LEU A 493 -3.75 -22.02 17.80
N GLY A 494 -5.09 -22.11 17.95
CA GLY A 494 -5.98 -22.40 16.84
C GLY A 494 -5.87 -21.28 15.82
N VAL A 495 -5.34 -21.61 14.66
CA VAL A 495 -5.40 -20.72 13.50
C VAL A 495 -6.87 -20.60 13.14
N ASN A 496 -7.36 -19.36 12.95
CA ASN A 496 -8.72 -19.12 12.45
C ASN A 496 -8.84 -19.81 11.07
N PRO A 497 -9.61 -20.92 10.94
CA PRO A 497 -9.56 -21.73 9.74
C PRO A 497 -10.22 -20.96 8.59
N ARG A 498 -9.44 -20.63 7.57
CA ARG A 498 -9.95 -20.13 6.30
C ARG A 498 -10.38 -21.31 5.42
N GLY A 499 -11.44 -21.13 4.65
CA GLY A 499 -11.79 -22.08 3.61
C GLY A 499 -10.70 -22.12 2.53
N LEU A 500 -10.37 -23.32 2.04
CA LEU A 500 -9.44 -23.51 0.92
C LEU A 500 -10.13 -23.41 -0.45
N LYS A 501 -11.44 -23.25 -0.47
CA LYS A 501 -12.32 -23.08 -1.66
C LYS A 501 -13.49 -22.20 -1.27
N ALA A 502 -14.13 -21.58 -2.26
CA ALA A 502 -15.39 -20.85 -2.08
C ALA A 502 -16.46 -21.78 -1.49
N ASN A 503 -17.25 -21.26 -0.56
CA ASN A 503 -18.30 -21.98 0.15
C ASN A 503 -17.83 -23.15 1.03
N LYS A 504 -16.53 -23.28 1.31
CA LYS A 504 -16.03 -24.33 2.23
C LYS A 504 -16.27 -23.95 3.68
N ASN A 505 -15.97 -22.72 4.06
CA ASN A 505 -16.16 -22.23 5.43
C ASN A 505 -16.67 -20.78 5.40
N ARG A 506 -17.80 -20.55 6.04
CA ARG A 506 -18.44 -19.23 6.15
C ARG A 506 -18.47 -18.81 7.60
N GLN A 507 -18.21 -17.56 7.87
CA GLN A 507 -18.39 -16.95 9.18
C GLN A 507 -19.62 -16.07 9.18
N MET A 508 -20.37 -16.06 10.29
CA MET A 508 -21.59 -15.31 10.42
C MET A 508 -21.66 -14.62 11.79
N ASP A 509 -22.17 -13.38 11.79
CA ASP A 509 -22.37 -12.57 12.98
C ASP A 509 -23.58 -11.65 12.83
N VAL A 510 -24.04 -11.06 13.95
CA VAL A 510 -25.16 -10.12 13.99
C VAL A 510 -24.71 -8.83 14.67
N MET A 511 -24.77 -7.74 13.93
CA MET A 511 -24.48 -6.41 14.46
C MET A 511 -25.76 -5.61 14.70
N HIS A 512 -25.67 -4.65 15.61
CA HIS A 512 -26.79 -3.78 15.96
C HIS A 512 -26.53 -2.37 15.39
N VAL A 513 -27.38 -1.93 14.46
CA VAL A 513 -27.31 -0.62 13.82
C VAL A 513 -28.59 0.16 14.14
N GLY A 514 -28.50 1.08 15.10
CA GLY A 514 -29.66 1.83 15.64
C GLY A 514 -30.39 2.65 14.58
N GLU A 515 -29.67 3.14 13.57
CA GLU A 515 -30.18 3.98 12.48
C GLU A 515 -31.20 3.26 11.59
N PHE A 516 -31.23 1.92 11.60
CA PHE A 516 -32.19 1.12 10.83
C PHE A 516 -33.57 0.95 11.52
N GLY A 517 -33.80 1.61 12.64
CA GLY A 517 -35.08 1.65 13.32
C GLY A 517 -35.60 0.25 13.72
N GLN A 518 -36.72 -0.20 13.15
CA GLN A 518 -37.27 -1.53 13.45
C GLN A 518 -36.39 -2.67 12.92
N LEU A 519 -35.57 -2.46 11.87
CA LEU A 519 -34.71 -3.46 11.26
C LEU A 519 -33.26 -3.38 11.74
N LYS A 520 -33.03 -2.98 12.96
CA LYS A 520 -31.73 -2.65 13.56
C LYS A 520 -30.76 -3.83 13.73
N TYR A 521 -31.16 -5.06 13.52
CA TYR A 521 -30.30 -6.24 13.60
C TYR A 521 -29.81 -6.61 12.18
N VAL A 522 -28.57 -6.33 11.89
CA VAL A 522 -27.96 -6.67 10.61
C VAL A 522 -27.22 -8.00 10.74
N HIS A 523 -27.73 -9.02 10.07
CA HIS A 523 -27.11 -10.33 10.00
C HIS A 523 -26.11 -10.32 8.84
N VAL A 524 -24.86 -10.70 9.09
CA VAL A 524 -23.77 -10.69 8.11
C VAL A 524 -23.17 -12.08 7.98
N SER A 525 -22.98 -12.53 6.74
CA SER A 525 -22.28 -13.78 6.42
C SER A 525 -21.14 -13.50 5.44
N ILE A 526 -19.94 -14.00 5.74
CA ILE A 526 -18.74 -13.84 4.90
C ILE A 526 -18.18 -15.22 4.54
N ASP A 527 -17.98 -15.46 3.26
CA ASP A 527 -17.19 -16.61 2.81
C ASP A 527 -15.70 -16.34 3.07
N THR A 528 -15.07 -17.18 3.86
CA THR A 528 -13.69 -16.96 4.34
C THR A 528 -12.61 -17.12 3.27
N TYR A 529 -12.96 -17.66 2.10
CA TYR A 529 -12.06 -17.80 0.95
C TYR A 529 -12.15 -16.60 0.00
N SER A 530 -13.37 -16.31 -0.50
CA SER A 530 -13.59 -15.25 -1.49
C SER A 530 -13.76 -13.87 -0.86
N HIS A 531 -13.98 -13.80 0.47
CA HIS A 531 -14.38 -12.59 1.20
C HIS A 531 -15.69 -11.96 0.70
N PHE A 532 -16.48 -12.69 -0.08
CA PHE A 532 -17.80 -12.24 -0.48
C PHE A 532 -18.72 -12.17 0.72
N MET A 533 -19.39 -11.04 0.88
CA MET A 533 -20.23 -10.74 2.02
C MET A 533 -21.70 -10.64 1.60
N TRP A 534 -22.57 -11.22 2.41
CA TRP A 534 -24.02 -11.09 2.32
C TRP A 534 -24.57 -10.56 3.64
N ALA A 535 -25.35 -9.47 3.60
CA ALA A 535 -25.94 -8.87 4.77
C ALA A 535 -27.44 -8.65 4.59
N THR A 536 -28.21 -8.82 5.67
CA THR A 536 -29.65 -8.53 5.69
C THR A 536 -30.05 -7.87 7.00
N ALA A 537 -30.85 -6.81 6.92
CA ALA A 537 -31.43 -6.14 8.06
C ALA A 537 -32.72 -6.88 8.51
N GLN A 538 -32.83 -7.19 9.79
CA GLN A 538 -33.90 -7.96 10.39
C GLN A 538 -34.45 -7.28 11.65
N PRO A 539 -35.68 -7.56 12.05
CA PRO A 539 -36.26 -6.95 13.28
C PRO A 539 -35.77 -7.57 14.59
N GLY A 540 -34.92 -8.60 14.52
CA GLY A 540 -34.37 -9.25 15.71
C GLY A 540 -33.23 -10.20 15.43
N GLY A 541 -32.57 -10.66 16.51
CA GLY A 541 -31.45 -11.62 16.46
C GLY A 541 -31.87 -13.07 16.83
N LYS A 542 -33.16 -13.43 16.85
CA LYS A 542 -33.63 -14.79 17.18
C LYS A 542 -33.36 -15.78 16.04
N ALA A 543 -33.36 -17.09 16.33
CA ALA A 543 -33.11 -18.15 15.34
C ALA A 543 -33.95 -18.04 14.06
N VAL A 544 -35.20 -17.60 14.14
CA VAL A 544 -36.08 -17.37 12.99
C VAL A 544 -35.48 -16.33 12.00
N HIS A 545 -34.85 -15.30 12.54
CA HIS A 545 -34.22 -14.25 11.72
C HIS A 545 -32.93 -14.73 11.12
N VAL A 546 -32.15 -15.54 11.85
CA VAL A 546 -30.95 -16.22 11.35
C VAL A 546 -31.29 -17.15 10.17
N GLU A 547 -32.34 -17.98 10.31
CA GLU A 547 -32.83 -18.84 9.23
C GLU A 547 -33.23 -18.03 7.99
N ARG A 548 -33.97 -16.93 8.18
CA ARG A 548 -34.40 -16.07 7.06
C ARG A 548 -33.19 -15.48 6.33
N HIS A 549 -32.19 -15.00 7.08
CA HIS A 549 -30.95 -14.52 6.50
C HIS A 549 -30.23 -15.63 5.73
N LEU A 550 -30.07 -16.82 6.32
CA LEU A 550 -29.38 -17.94 5.69
C LEU A 550 -30.07 -18.45 4.43
N ARG A 551 -31.40 -18.44 4.37
CA ARG A 551 -32.14 -18.80 3.13
C ARG A 551 -31.81 -17.85 1.99
N GLY A 552 -31.77 -16.53 2.25
CA GLY A 552 -31.33 -15.54 1.26
C GLY A 552 -29.85 -15.69 0.90
N CYS A 553 -29.03 -15.93 1.91
CA CYS A 553 -27.60 -16.16 1.73
C CYS A 553 -27.31 -17.41 0.86
N PHE A 554 -28.02 -18.53 1.09
CA PHE A 554 -27.88 -19.76 0.30
C PHE A 554 -28.35 -19.58 -1.15
N ALA A 555 -29.39 -18.77 -1.35
CA ALA A 555 -29.90 -18.48 -2.68
C ALA A 555 -28.91 -17.67 -3.54
N VAL A 556 -28.15 -16.77 -2.91
CA VAL A 556 -27.20 -15.87 -3.62
C VAL A 556 -25.78 -16.44 -3.66
N MET A 557 -25.29 -16.95 -2.53
CA MET A 557 -23.90 -17.39 -2.36
C MET A 557 -23.72 -18.91 -2.53
N GLY A 558 -24.80 -19.66 -2.66
CA GLY A 558 -24.78 -21.12 -2.59
C GLY A 558 -24.69 -21.66 -1.15
N ILE A 559 -24.82 -22.96 -0.98
CA ILE A 559 -24.77 -23.63 0.32
C ILE A 559 -23.31 -23.85 0.69
N SER A 560 -22.90 -23.42 1.92
CA SER A 560 -21.55 -23.68 2.43
C SER A 560 -21.46 -25.05 3.09
N LEU A 561 -20.27 -25.67 3.03
CA LEU A 561 -20.04 -26.94 3.72
C LEU A 561 -20.03 -26.77 5.25
N GLN A 562 -19.56 -25.61 5.71
CA GLN A 562 -19.49 -25.28 7.14
C GLN A 562 -19.82 -23.82 7.39
N ILE A 563 -20.56 -23.56 8.49
CA ILE A 563 -20.80 -22.22 9.00
C ILE A 563 -20.26 -22.14 10.43
N LYS A 564 -19.48 -21.09 10.70
CA LYS A 564 -18.93 -20.80 12.03
C LYS A 564 -19.61 -19.52 12.57
N THR A 565 -20.14 -19.62 13.79
CA THR A 565 -20.83 -18.53 14.51
C THR A 565 -20.22 -18.35 15.90
N ASP A 566 -20.61 -17.33 16.62
CA ASP A 566 -20.40 -17.22 18.07
C ASP A 566 -21.28 -18.21 18.83
N ASN A 567 -21.25 -18.15 20.16
CA ASN A 567 -22.07 -18.98 21.06
C ASN A 567 -23.38 -18.31 21.47
N GLY A 568 -23.86 -17.33 20.73
CA GLY A 568 -25.11 -16.64 21.04
C GLY A 568 -26.31 -17.59 21.09
N PRO A 569 -27.34 -17.28 21.91
CA PRO A 569 -28.50 -18.16 22.12
C PRO A 569 -29.27 -18.50 20.84
N ALA A 570 -29.23 -17.63 19.83
CA ALA A 570 -29.85 -17.88 18.54
C ALA A 570 -29.13 -18.98 17.76
N TYR A 571 -27.80 -18.98 17.85
CA TYR A 571 -26.93 -19.91 17.12
C TYR A 571 -26.86 -21.29 17.79
N THR A 572 -26.94 -21.35 19.11
CA THR A 572 -26.95 -22.61 19.88
C THR A 572 -28.35 -23.24 19.97
N SER A 573 -29.37 -22.63 19.33
CA SER A 573 -30.74 -23.12 19.40
C SER A 573 -30.90 -24.43 18.60
N ARG A 574 -31.70 -25.37 19.15
CA ARG A 574 -32.05 -26.63 18.48
C ARG A 574 -32.66 -26.41 17.10
N ARG A 575 -33.50 -25.38 16.97
CA ARG A 575 -34.14 -25.01 15.71
C ARG A 575 -33.14 -24.70 14.60
N LEU A 576 -32.10 -23.90 14.89
CA LEU A 576 -31.07 -23.59 13.90
C LEU A 576 -30.23 -24.82 13.56
N GLY A 577 -29.94 -25.66 14.55
CA GLY A 577 -29.25 -26.93 14.34
C GLY A 577 -30.00 -27.84 13.36
N GLU A 578 -31.30 -28.03 13.55
CA GLU A 578 -32.17 -28.83 12.67
C GLU A 578 -32.25 -28.21 11.25
N PHE A 579 -32.34 -26.88 11.16
CA PHE A 579 -32.29 -26.16 9.87
C PHE A 579 -30.97 -26.42 9.13
N LEU A 580 -29.82 -26.24 9.77
CA LEU A 580 -28.51 -26.42 9.14
C LEU A 580 -28.28 -27.91 8.75
N GLN A 581 -28.74 -28.84 9.56
CA GLN A 581 -28.69 -30.26 9.27
C GLN A 581 -29.51 -30.62 8.03
N THR A 582 -30.70 -30.03 7.88
CA THR A 582 -31.57 -30.23 6.70
C THR A 582 -30.87 -29.79 5.40
N TRP A 583 -30.02 -28.73 5.49
CA TRP A 583 -29.26 -28.23 4.36
C TRP A 583 -27.87 -28.88 4.19
N GLY A 584 -27.53 -29.87 5.02
CA GLY A 584 -26.24 -30.55 5.00
C GLY A 584 -25.05 -29.68 5.40
N VAL A 585 -25.30 -28.61 6.18
CA VAL A 585 -24.28 -27.64 6.58
C VAL A 585 -23.75 -28.00 7.96
N LYS A 586 -22.42 -28.19 8.08
CA LYS A 586 -21.76 -28.41 9.37
C LYS A 586 -21.73 -27.09 10.15
N HIS A 587 -22.32 -27.09 11.34
CA HIS A 587 -22.23 -25.94 12.23
C HIS A 587 -21.06 -26.08 13.21
N SER A 588 -20.32 -25.02 13.43
CA SER A 588 -19.29 -24.91 14.47
C SER A 588 -19.39 -23.57 15.17
N THR A 589 -19.30 -23.62 16.50
CA THR A 589 -19.29 -22.40 17.31
C THR A 589 -17.87 -22.01 17.69
N GLY A 590 -17.64 -20.73 17.94
CA GLY A 590 -16.39 -20.19 18.44
C GLY A 590 -16.11 -20.65 19.88
N ILE A 591 -14.85 -20.58 20.32
CA ILE A 591 -14.49 -20.78 21.72
C ILE A 591 -14.88 -19.52 22.49
N PRO A 592 -15.65 -19.61 23.60
CA PRO A 592 -16.03 -18.45 24.39
C PRO A 592 -14.82 -17.61 24.81
N ASN A 593 -14.91 -16.28 24.67
CA ASN A 593 -13.84 -15.33 25.02
C ASN A 593 -12.55 -15.46 24.19
N SER A 594 -12.59 -16.06 23.00
CA SER A 594 -11.46 -16.09 22.06
C SER A 594 -11.64 -14.99 20.98
N PRO A 595 -10.93 -13.86 21.04
CA PRO A 595 -11.12 -12.75 20.09
C PRO A 595 -10.70 -13.07 18.65
N THR A 596 -9.98 -14.17 18.45
CA THR A 596 -9.54 -14.60 17.10
C THR A 596 -10.53 -15.57 16.43
N GLY A 597 -11.55 -16.03 17.15
CA GLY A 597 -12.44 -17.10 16.67
C GLY A 597 -13.24 -16.73 15.44
N GLN A 598 -13.64 -15.47 15.28
CA GLN A 598 -14.46 -14.94 14.19
C GLN A 598 -13.90 -13.65 13.57
N ALA A 599 -12.61 -13.44 13.68
CA ALA A 599 -11.93 -12.20 13.26
C ALA A 599 -12.26 -11.75 11.82
N ILE A 600 -12.62 -12.65 10.92
CA ILE A 600 -12.92 -12.30 9.52
C ILE A 600 -14.28 -11.60 9.41
N VAL A 601 -15.33 -12.10 10.08
CA VAL A 601 -16.64 -11.46 10.05
C VAL A 601 -16.68 -10.21 10.93
N GLU A 602 -15.99 -10.21 12.07
CA GLU A 602 -15.84 -9.05 12.95
C GLU A 602 -15.12 -7.90 12.23
N GLN A 603 -14.07 -8.21 11.45
CA GLN A 603 -13.38 -7.24 10.61
C GLN A 603 -14.27 -6.68 9.50
N GLY A 604 -15.15 -7.50 8.93
CA GLY A 604 -16.18 -7.07 7.99
C GLY A 604 -17.22 -6.14 8.66
N ASN A 605 -17.60 -6.39 9.91
CA ASN A 605 -18.55 -5.60 10.66
C ASN A 605 -18.01 -4.21 11.04
N CYS A 606 -16.73 -4.08 11.34
CA CYS A 606 -16.09 -2.78 11.65
C CYS A 606 -16.21 -1.74 10.53
N GLY A 607 -16.36 -2.17 9.28
CA GLY A 607 -16.57 -1.28 8.14
C GLY A 607 -17.94 -0.56 8.13
N TRP A 608 -18.90 -1.01 8.95
CA TRP A 608 -20.26 -0.49 8.97
C TRP A 608 -20.56 0.48 10.12
N THR A 609 -19.78 0.42 11.20
CA THR A 609 -19.96 1.23 12.40
C THR A 609 -18.99 2.41 12.50
N ALA A 610 -18.11 2.57 11.52
CA ALA A 610 -17.13 3.65 11.54
C ALA A 610 -17.79 4.99 11.24
N ASP A 611 -17.79 5.84 12.26
CA ASP A 611 -17.95 7.28 12.19
C ASP A 611 -17.12 7.84 11.00
N PRO A 612 -17.69 8.67 10.10
CA PRO A 612 -16.99 9.19 8.92
C PRO A 612 -15.71 10.00 9.22
N ALA A 613 -15.38 10.23 10.49
CA ALA A 613 -14.17 10.90 10.95
C ALA A 613 -12.95 9.98 11.17
N ARG A 614 -13.06 8.65 11.06
CA ARG A 614 -11.96 7.69 11.27
C ARG A 614 -11.88 6.64 10.17
N SER A 615 -11.70 7.08 8.92
CA SER A 615 -11.34 6.17 7.84
C SER A 615 -9.83 5.89 7.88
N CYS A 616 -9.41 4.93 8.71
CA CYS A 616 -8.14 4.26 8.58
C CYS A 616 -8.37 2.94 7.86
N PHE A 617 -8.43 2.95 6.53
CA PHE A 617 -8.29 1.74 5.73
C PHE A 617 -7.43 1.99 4.51
N SER A 618 -6.19 1.52 4.61
CA SER A 618 -5.43 1.08 3.44
C SER A 618 -5.54 -0.43 3.38
N PRO A 619 -6.11 -1.02 2.32
CA PRO A 619 -6.09 -2.46 2.16
C PRO A 619 -4.69 -2.93 1.72
N PRO A 620 -4.21 -4.09 2.20
CA PRO A 620 -3.07 -4.75 1.59
C PRO A 620 -3.47 -5.18 0.17
N GLY A 621 -2.61 -4.90 -0.78
CA GLY A 621 -2.86 -5.07 -2.20
C GLY A 621 -3.47 -6.40 -2.59
N SER A 622 -4.62 -6.35 -3.21
CA SER A 622 -5.11 -7.30 -4.20
C SER A 622 -6.40 -6.75 -4.81
N VAL A 623 -6.44 -6.76 -6.13
CA VAL A 623 -7.60 -6.78 -7.04
C VAL A 623 -8.83 -5.99 -6.59
N ARG A 624 -9.04 -4.83 -7.18
CA ARG A 624 -10.30 -4.09 -7.17
C ARG A 624 -11.41 -4.90 -7.86
N ALA A 625 -12.13 -5.69 -7.09
CA ALA A 625 -13.53 -5.89 -7.40
C ALA A 625 -14.29 -4.73 -6.75
N LYS A 626 -14.95 -3.87 -7.53
CA LYS A 626 -16.01 -3.00 -7.03
C LYS A 626 -17.10 -3.92 -6.51
N GLN A 627 -17.07 -4.22 -5.22
CA GLN A 627 -18.15 -4.94 -4.59
C GLN A 627 -19.35 -4.00 -4.48
N LEU A 628 -20.31 -4.19 -5.36
CA LEU A 628 -21.64 -3.64 -5.22
C LEU A 628 -22.28 -4.34 -4.03
N LEU A 629 -22.42 -3.61 -2.93
CA LEU A 629 -23.12 -4.06 -1.76
C LEU A 629 -24.63 -3.94 -2.04
N TRP A 630 -25.30 -5.06 -2.21
CA TRP A 630 -26.77 -5.11 -2.30
C TRP A 630 -27.34 -5.27 -0.90
N ILE A 631 -27.92 -4.19 -0.34
CA ILE A 631 -28.76 -4.26 0.86
C ILE A 631 -30.18 -4.42 0.38
N THR A 632 -30.76 -5.61 0.56
CA THR A 632 -32.18 -5.81 0.31
C THR A 632 -32.95 -5.42 1.57
N VAL A 633 -33.45 -4.19 1.62
CA VAL A 633 -34.41 -3.77 2.64
C VAL A 633 -35.78 -4.23 2.19
N SER A 634 -36.31 -5.30 2.79
CA SER A 634 -37.68 -5.72 2.53
C SER A 634 -38.66 -4.81 3.31
N HIS A 635 -39.13 -3.76 2.65
CA HIS A 635 -40.28 -3.01 3.12
C HIS A 635 -41.57 -3.84 2.87
N ARG A 636 -42.15 -4.37 3.92
CA ARG A 636 -43.58 -4.68 3.90
C ARG A 636 -44.32 -3.43 4.36
N THR A 637 -44.67 -2.57 3.43
CA THR A 637 -45.81 -1.65 3.64
C THR A 637 -47.08 -2.45 3.46
N THR A 638 -47.84 -2.59 4.52
CA THR A 638 -49.26 -2.89 4.48
C THR A 638 -49.96 -1.71 3.81
N MET A 639 -50.16 -1.79 2.49
CA MET A 639 -51.06 -0.92 1.79
C MET A 639 -52.44 -1.54 1.86
N GLY A 640 -53.35 -0.77 2.45
CA GLY A 640 -54.79 -0.95 2.27
C GLY A 640 -55.17 -0.78 0.79
N VAL A 641 -56.13 -1.55 0.40
CA VAL A 641 -56.79 -1.58 -0.90
C VAL A 641 -57.15 -0.18 -1.39
N GLY A 642 -56.71 0.15 -2.61
CA GLY A 642 -57.09 1.34 -3.35
C GLY A 642 -56.56 1.27 -4.76
N GLU A 643 -57.45 0.85 -5.67
CA GLU A 643 -57.29 0.76 -7.13
C GLU A 643 -56.65 2.01 -7.74
N ARG A 644 -55.73 1.84 -8.72
CA ARG A 644 -55.94 2.23 -10.13
C ARG A 644 -54.72 1.98 -11.01
N ASN A 645 -54.98 1.38 -12.14
CA ASN A 645 -54.20 1.20 -13.35
C ASN A 645 -53.46 2.43 -13.87
N ALA A 646 -52.29 2.18 -14.42
CA ALA A 646 -51.78 2.68 -15.75
C ALA A 646 -50.30 2.30 -15.83
N GLU A 647 -49.97 1.33 -16.64
CA GLU A 647 -49.41 1.37 -18.01
C GLU A 647 -48.10 2.18 -18.19
N LEU A 648 -47.10 1.41 -18.60
CA LEU A 648 -46.20 1.62 -19.76
C LEU A 648 -44.90 2.41 -19.56
N ARG A 649 -43.92 1.76 -19.78
CA ARG A 649 -42.75 1.62 -20.68
C ARG A 649 -41.42 1.73 -19.98
#